data_f86e08881c799f218090e2c9cc8696a3
#
_entry.id   f86e08881c799f218090e2c9cc8696a3
#
_cell.length_a   1.000
_cell.length_b   1.000
_cell.length_c   1.000
_cell.angle_alpha   90.00
_cell.angle_beta   90.00
_cell.angle_gamma   90.00
#
_symmetry.space_group_name_H-M   'P 1'
#
loop_
_entity.id
_entity.type
_entity.pdbx_description
1 polymer ?
#
loop_
_entity_poly.entity_id
_entity_poly.type
_entity_poly.pdbx_seq_one_letter_code
_entity_poly.pdbx_strand_id
1 'polypeptide(L)'
;MNEINKEERMQGLSGQQVSESKAKYGTNELAKKETESLWSMFIGAFDDIWIKVLCAALALKVILAVLGIFVPALSGGNDVVEIISIVIAIALATGFSTLSEYRNTSRSEALQEEYSKTYAKVVRDGKLVNILTSEIVKGDTILIQAGDKVPADGLLFEGKIKVSQAALNGESRDENKAAVTNMDEAESTDYSSHGKVFMGSVVTSGEGYMIATVIGDSSELGKINKALTDTSEEEERKDTSSLKLEGVAAGIGKLGASAAAIAGILHVVLTLIRADQAITVVSVLLVIAEAVMLMASIVIMAVPEGLPMMNSLVQSMNTESMYKKNILVSHKAAFSDSAYMNVLFSDKTGTITQGNLSLVEFITGNGEIVDSIQSREFIEAITLNNLAKISSEGKAIGSNNMDRALLSYAIDHGYNDYDNDPEKVEEISGFDSEKKCATVKLKNGFVYWKGATENIIDKVTHYILPDGEEREFTKADKDKVEEQMHAQAKRTMKLLSVAKISDGKTVLMAVLCLRDNVRTDAVETVQILNDAGIQVVMVTGDAEETAVAIAKEAGILADEKKDVVLTHEEMEKLSDEELKKVLPNLRVVSRAKPLDKKRLVSLSQQIDNVCGMTGDGVNDAPALKQADIGFAMGDGTAVAQEAGDVVILNNSLTSIKDCVLNSRTMAKSVGKFLIFQLTVNISTLLINIIAPIRGWTEPFSIVQILWINLIMDTLAAMAFGGEPILDRYMKDQPAKRTDNILTPYIKSAIGVSAIFITLGSILILENIGGITSWVIPAGCADPKLYEKTFMFAFFIYAIIFNSLNTRSEKFNLFEHIGENKNFVLVMGAIFVLQTIIIEIGGKVFNTTLLEPKALLVSMVLAVFIIPVDLIRKAIMSR
;
A
#
# COMPACT_ATOMS: atom_id res chain seq x y z
N MET A 1 -32.09 4.13 -41.34
CA MET A 1 -31.07 3.14 -41.73
C MET A 1 -29.98 3.12 -40.67
N ASN A 2 -30.28 2.51 -39.52
CA ASN A 2 -29.34 2.47 -38.37
C ASN A 2 -29.23 1.03 -37.86
N GLU A 3 -29.35 0.04 -38.75
CA GLU A 3 -29.18 -1.37 -38.36
C GLU A 3 -27.70 -1.67 -38.12
N ILE A 4 -27.40 -2.40 -37.05
CA ILE A 4 -26.06 -2.84 -36.69
C ILE A 4 -25.74 -4.08 -37.55
N ASN A 5 -24.77 -3.98 -38.47
CA ASN A 5 -24.27 -5.12 -39.21
C ASN A 5 -23.33 -5.94 -38.32
N LYS A 6 -23.82 -7.07 -37.82
CA LYS A 6 -23.13 -7.91 -36.83
C LYS A 6 -21.82 -8.49 -37.36
N GLU A 7 -21.79 -8.94 -38.63
CA GLU A 7 -20.57 -9.51 -39.24
C GLU A 7 -19.45 -8.46 -39.37
N GLU A 8 -19.80 -7.25 -39.81
CA GLU A 8 -18.86 -6.16 -39.94
C GLU A 8 -18.32 -5.72 -38.56
N ARG A 9 -19.19 -5.68 -37.54
CA ARG A 9 -18.78 -5.30 -36.15
C ARG A 9 -17.89 -6.36 -35.50
N MET A 10 -18.10 -7.63 -35.81
CA MET A 10 -17.22 -8.72 -35.32
C MET A 10 -15.86 -8.75 -36.03
N GLN A 11 -15.68 -8.07 -37.16
CA GLN A 11 -14.35 -7.82 -37.73
C GLN A 11 -13.62 -6.68 -37.03
N GLY A 12 -14.33 -5.78 -36.34
CA GLY A 12 -13.76 -4.63 -35.69
C GLY A 12 -13.21 -3.56 -36.65
N LEU A 13 -12.59 -2.53 -36.08
CA LEU A 13 -11.98 -1.46 -36.87
C LEU A 13 -10.63 -1.88 -37.45
N SER A 14 -10.34 -1.45 -38.67
CA SER A 14 -8.99 -1.57 -39.25
C SER A 14 -8.06 -0.50 -38.67
N GLY A 15 -6.73 -0.71 -38.74
CA GLY A 15 -5.76 0.26 -38.24
C GLY A 15 -5.91 1.68 -38.81
N GLN A 16 -6.38 1.80 -40.10
CA GLN A 16 -6.68 3.10 -40.71
C GLN A 16 -7.91 3.75 -40.07
N GLN A 17 -9.00 2.99 -39.90
CA GLN A 17 -10.22 3.46 -39.24
C GLN A 17 -10.00 3.89 -37.78
N VAL A 18 -9.15 3.17 -37.04
CA VAL A 18 -8.72 3.56 -35.70
C VAL A 18 -8.03 4.94 -35.71
N SER A 19 -7.11 5.14 -36.66
CA SER A 19 -6.39 6.43 -36.80
C SER A 19 -7.33 7.59 -37.15
N GLU A 20 -8.29 7.34 -38.06
CA GLU A 20 -9.30 8.33 -38.48
C GLU A 20 -10.25 8.67 -37.32
N SER A 21 -10.72 7.65 -36.56
CA SER A 21 -11.57 7.86 -35.38
C SER A 21 -10.84 8.61 -34.27
N LYS A 22 -9.57 8.28 -34.01
CA LYS A 22 -8.71 8.96 -33.06
C LYS A 22 -8.51 10.44 -33.41
N ALA A 23 -8.27 10.74 -34.68
CA ALA A 23 -8.08 12.12 -35.16
C ALA A 23 -9.37 12.95 -35.05
N LYS A 24 -10.54 12.31 -35.21
CA LYS A 24 -11.84 13.00 -35.21
C LYS A 24 -12.49 13.15 -33.84
N TYR A 25 -12.37 12.12 -32.98
CA TYR A 25 -13.09 12.03 -31.71
C TYR A 25 -12.18 11.99 -30.49
N GLY A 26 -10.84 11.90 -30.68
CA GLY A 26 -9.88 11.78 -29.59
C GLY A 26 -9.74 10.35 -29.06
N THR A 27 -9.24 10.24 -27.86
CA THR A 27 -9.02 9.00 -27.11
C THR A 27 -9.94 8.91 -25.90
N ASN A 28 -10.05 7.74 -25.30
CA ASN A 28 -10.91 7.48 -24.14
C ASN A 28 -10.23 7.87 -22.81
N GLU A 29 -9.61 9.05 -22.80
CA GLU A 29 -9.00 9.62 -21.60
C GLU A 29 -9.99 10.50 -20.84
N LEU A 30 -10.00 10.36 -19.51
CA LEU A 30 -10.75 11.26 -18.63
C LEU A 30 -9.85 12.43 -18.21
N ALA A 31 -10.45 13.62 -18.05
CA ALA A 31 -9.74 14.80 -17.56
C ALA A 31 -9.09 14.48 -16.21
N LYS A 32 -7.77 14.70 -16.13
CA LYS A 32 -7.02 14.58 -14.90
C LYS A 32 -7.18 15.86 -14.07
N LYS A 33 -7.18 15.73 -12.75
CA LYS A 33 -7.06 16.87 -11.84
C LYS A 33 -5.73 17.57 -12.16
N GLU A 34 -5.78 18.87 -12.43
CA GLU A 34 -4.56 19.64 -12.65
C GLU A 34 -3.71 19.63 -11.37
N THR A 35 -2.45 19.25 -11.51
CA THR A 35 -1.50 19.29 -10.39
C THR A 35 -1.30 20.73 -9.94
N GLU A 36 -1.20 20.92 -8.65
CA GLU A 36 -0.89 22.24 -8.09
C GLU A 36 0.43 22.76 -8.64
N SER A 37 0.42 24.01 -9.12
CA SER A 37 1.63 24.63 -9.62
C SER A 37 2.63 24.86 -8.48
N LEU A 38 3.92 24.84 -8.77
CA LEU A 38 4.98 25.24 -7.81
C LEU A 38 4.65 26.55 -7.09
N TRP A 39 4.02 27.49 -7.80
CA TRP A 39 3.68 28.82 -7.25
C TRP A 39 2.49 28.74 -6.27
N SER A 40 1.50 27.89 -6.52
CA SER A 40 0.38 27.63 -5.61
C SER A 40 0.90 27.00 -4.31
N MET A 41 1.72 25.95 -4.41
CA MET A 41 2.35 25.30 -3.27
C MET A 41 3.23 26.28 -2.46
N PHE A 42 3.98 27.16 -3.14
CA PHE A 42 4.81 28.16 -2.47
C PHE A 42 3.97 29.17 -1.68
N ILE A 43 2.83 29.60 -2.22
CA ILE A 43 1.91 30.51 -1.51
C ILE A 43 1.23 29.74 -0.36
N GLY A 44 0.81 28.50 -0.60
CA GLY A 44 0.21 27.63 0.43
C GLY A 44 1.14 27.38 1.62
N ALA A 45 2.47 27.32 1.39
CA ALA A 45 3.44 27.17 2.48
C ALA A 45 3.36 28.30 3.53
N PHE A 46 2.89 29.50 3.16
CA PHE A 46 2.67 30.60 4.12
C PHE A 46 1.45 30.40 5.02
N ASP A 47 0.61 29.40 4.76
CA ASP A 47 -0.49 29.03 5.66
C ASP A 47 -0.04 28.25 6.88
N ASP A 48 1.18 27.72 6.84
CA ASP A 48 1.78 27.06 7.98
C ASP A 48 1.89 28.01 9.18
N ILE A 49 1.45 27.55 10.35
CA ILE A 49 1.41 28.35 11.57
C ILE A 49 2.81 28.79 12.02
N TRP A 50 3.83 28.01 11.69
CA TRP A 50 5.22 28.24 12.09
C TRP A 50 5.86 29.32 11.22
N ILE A 51 5.57 29.31 9.91
CA ILE A 51 5.99 30.38 9.02
C ILE A 51 5.28 31.69 9.40
N LYS A 52 4.02 31.63 9.81
CA LYS A 52 3.31 32.78 10.38
C LYS A 52 3.98 33.33 11.65
N VAL A 53 4.48 32.49 12.53
CA VAL A 53 5.26 32.88 13.72
C VAL A 53 6.58 33.57 13.30
N LEU A 54 7.30 33.04 12.33
CA LEU A 54 8.51 33.66 11.77
C LEU A 54 8.20 35.02 11.13
N CYS A 55 7.13 35.12 10.37
CA CYS A 55 6.69 36.39 9.79
C CYS A 55 6.32 37.42 10.88
N ALA A 56 5.67 37.00 11.95
CA ALA A 56 5.38 37.86 13.09
C ALA A 56 6.65 38.32 13.82
N ALA A 57 7.64 37.43 14.00
CA ALA A 57 8.95 37.78 14.55
C ALA A 57 9.70 38.76 13.64
N LEU A 58 9.68 38.57 12.32
CA LEU A 58 10.23 39.51 11.34
C LEU A 58 9.56 40.90 11.43
N ALA A 59 8.23 40.91 11.47
CA ALA A 59 7.48 42.15 11.59
C ALA A 59 7.85 42.93 12.87
N LEU A 60 7.96 42.20 14.01
CA LEU A 60 8.38 42.81 15.29
C LEU A 60 9.79 43.40 15.18
N LYS A 61 10.76 42.65 14.59
CA LYS A 61 12.14 43.16 14.40
C LYS A 61 12.19 44.39 13.50
N VAL A 62 11.42 44.40 12.40
CA VAL A 62 11.32 45.56 11.51
C VAL A 62 10.75 46.78 12.25
N ILE A 63 9.69 46.61 13.04
CA ILE A 63 9.09 47.65 13.85
C ILE A 63 10.13 48.20 14.84
N LEU A 64 10.86 47.35 15.54
CA LEU A 64 11.89 47.78 16.50
C LEU A 64 13.04 48.52 15.80
N ALA A 65 13.50 48.03 14.66
CA ALA A 65 14.55 48.72 13.87
C ALA A 65 14.10 50.11 13.40
N VAL A 66 12.85 50.25 12.93
CA VAL A 66 12.28 51.54 12.53
C VAL A 66 12.14 52.49 13.72
N LEU A 67 11.63 52.00 14.86
CA LEU A 67 11.55 52.78 16.09
C LEU A 67 12.93 53.19 16.63
N GLY A 68 13.94 52.32 16.46
CA GLY A 68 15.34 52.59 16.80
C GLY A 68 15.95 53.77 16.03
N ILE A 69 15.43 54.13 14.86
CA ILE A 69 15.83 55.36 14.13
C ILE A 69 15.43 56.61 14.93
N PHE A 70 14.27 56.57 15.61
CA PHE A 70 13.74 57.70 16.39
C PHE A 70 14.17 57.67 17.86
N VAL A 71 14.39 56.50 18.39
CA VAL A 71 14.82 56.26 19.77
C VAL A 71 16.08 55.40 19.75
N PRO A 72 17.29 56.01 19.79
CA PRO A 72 18.55 55.24 19.69
C PRO A 72 18.74 54.13 20.71
N ALA A 73 18.06 54.21 21.87
CA ALA A 73 18.06 53.18 22.87
C ALA A 73 17.34 51.87 22.46
N LEU A 74 16.55 51.93 21.39
CA LEU A 74 15.83 50.75 20.80
C LEU A 74 16.60 50.12 19.64
N SER A 75 17.70 50.74 19.16
CA SER A 75 18.51 50.19 18.06
C SER A 75 19.49 49.17 18.59
N GLY A 76 19.33 47.89 18.27
CA GLY A 76 20.36 46.87 18.40
C GLY A 76 21.42 47.06 17.27
N GLY A 77 22.72 46.96 17.63
CA GLY A 77 23.80 47.20 16.65
C GLY A 77 23.82 46.30 15.40
N ASN A 78 22.98 45.27 15.34
CA ASN A 78 22.92 44.25 14.26
C ASN A 78 21.52 44.06 13.64
N ASP A 79 20.56 44.93 13.88
CA ASP A 79 19.16 44.78 13.45
C ASP A 79 18.98 44.43 11.96
N VAL A 80 19.76 45.05 11.08
CA VAL A 80 19.69 44.81 9.62
C VAL A 80 20.14 43.39 9.29
N VAL A 81 21.20 42.90 9.93
CA VAL A 81 21.74 41.56 9.69
C VAL A 81 20.74 40.49 10.17
N GLU A 82 20.11 40.73 11.31
CA GLU A 82 19.10 39.81 11.88
C GLU A 82 17.83 39.77 10.99
N ILE A 83 17.34 40.94 10.53
CA ILE A 83 16.21 41.02 9.59
C ILE A 83 16.52 40.26 8.31
N ILE A 84 17.70 40.49 7.69
CA ILE A 84 18.12 39.75 6.50
C ILE A 84 18.21 38.26 6.77
N SER A 85 18.74 37.85 7.91
CA SER A 85 18.86 36.45 8.31
C SER A 85 17.49 35.75 8.45
N ILE A 86 16.49 36.45 9.06
CA ILE A 86 15.12 35.92 9.18
C ILE A 86 14.46 35.84 7.80
N VAL A 87 14.64 36.79 6.91
CA VAL A 87 14.12 36.78 5.54
C VAL A 87 14.73 35.60 4.74
N ILE A 88 16.04 35.40 4.83
CA ILE A 88 16.72 34.27 4.18
C ILE A 88 16.17 32.94 4.76
N ALA A 89 15.96 32.90 6.06
CA ALA A 89 15.42 31.75 6.75
C ALA A 89 14.00 31.40 6.27
N ILE A 90 13.09 32.37 6.19
CA ILE A 90 11.75 32.18 5.64
C ILE A 90 11.82 31.68 4.18
N ALA A 91 12.66 32.31 3.36
CA ALA A 91 12.82 31.94 1.95
C ALA A 91 13.37 30.50 1.79
N LEU A 92 14.33 30.10 2.63
CA LEU A 92 14.86 28.74 2.62
C LEU A 92 13.80 27.73 3.12
N ALA A 93 13.08 28.06 4.20
CA ALA A 93 12.03 27.21 4.75
C ALA A 93 10.92 26.95 3.74
N THR A 94 10.31 28.04 3.22
CA THR A 94 9.24 27.94 2.23
C THR A 94 9.71 27.31 0.92
N GLY A 95 10.87 27.72 0.42
CA GLY A 95 11.41 27.20 -0.83
C GLY A 95 11.75 25.70 -0.76
N PHE A 96 12.34 25.28 0.35
CA PHE A 96 12.70 23.87 0.56
C PHE A 96 11.46 22.99 0.77
N SER A 97 10.51 23.44 1.60
CA SER A 97 9.22 22.75 1.80
C SER A 97 8.49 22.57 0.47
N THR A 98 8.30 23.66 -0.28
CA THR A 98 7.64 23.63 -1.59
C THR A 98 8.34 22.69 -2.58
N LEU A 99 9.67 22.74 -2.68
CA LEU A 99 10.43 21.88 -3.60
C LEU A 99 10.34 20.41 -3.22
N SER A 100 10.36 20.12 -1.93
CA SER A 100 10.22 18.76 -1.40
C SER A 100 8.83 18.20 -1.67
N GLU A 101 7.79 18.98 -1.39
CA GLU A 101 6.39 18.63 -1.63
C GLU A 101 6.12 18.41 -3.13
N TYR A 102 6.54 19.34 -3.97
CA TYR A 102 6.40 19.22 -5.42
C TYR A 102 7.07 17.95 -5.97
N ARG A 103 8.30 17.65 -5.52
CA ARG A 103 8.98 16.41 -5.94
C ARG A 103 8.27 15.15 -5.50
N ASN A 104 7.75 15.14 -4.27
CA ASN A 104 7.02 13.99 -3.73
C ASN A 104 5.69 13.78 -4.47
N THR A 105 4.94 14.87 -4.73
CA THR A 105 3.67 14.83 -5.45
C THR A 105 3.89 14.39 -6.90
N SER A 106 4.78 15.06 -7.64
CA SER A 106 5.06 14.72 -9.05
C SER A 106 5.58 13.29 -9.23
N ARG A 107 6.41 12.79 -8.29
CA ARG A 107 6.88 11.40 -8.34
C ARG A 107 5.76 10.41 -8.04
N SER A 108 4.89 10.73 -7.08
CA SER A 108 3.73 9.93 -6.73
C SER A 108 2.75 9.83 -7.90
N GLU A 109 2.46 10.94 -8.55
CA GLU A 109 1.55 11.02 -9.70
C GLU A 109 2.08 10.24 -10.90
N ALA A 110 3.37 10.39 -11.23
CA ALA A 110 4.00 9.64 -12.31
C ALA A 110 3.92 8.12 -12.09
N LEU A 111 4.11 7.67 -10.84
CA LEU A 111 3.95 6.26 -10.48
C LEU A 111 2.47 5.83 -10.58
N GLN A 112 1.54 6.62 -10.06
CA GLN A 112 0.11 6.31 -10.10
C GLN A 112 -0.41 6.29 -11.55
N GLU A 113 0.07 7.17 -12.42
CA GLU A 113 -0.24 7.17 -13.85
C GLU A 113 0.25 5.90 -14.56
N GLU A 114 1.47 5.45 -14.26
CA GLU A 114 2.01 4.22 -14.83
C GLU A 114 1.19 2.99 -14.39
N TYR A 115 0.62 3.01 -13.18
CA TYR A 115 -0.07 1.89 -12.56
C TYR A 115 -1.59 1.88 -12.78
N SER A 116 -2.21 3.01 -13.08
CA SER A 116 -3.65 3.10 -13.40
C SER A 116 -4.02 2.62 -14.80
N LYS A 117 -3.05 2.05 -15.53
CA LYS A 117 -3.27 1.51 -16.89
C LYS A 117 -4.16 0.27 -16.84
N THR A 118 -5.44 0.44 -17.10
CA THR A 118 -6.40 -0.65 -17.28
C THR A 118 -6.46 -1.08 -18.74
N TYR A 119 -6.75 -2.36 -18.98
CA TYR A 119 -6.80 -2.94 -20.31
C TYR A 119 -8.22 -3.35 -20.66
N ALA A 120 -8.56 -3.27 -21.94
CA ALA A 120 -9.85 -3.73 -22.49
C ALA A 120 -9.60 -4.71 -23.65
N LYS A 121 -10.49 -5.69 -23.78
CA LYS A 121 -10.48 -6.69 -24.84
C LYS A 121 -11.23 -6.12 -26.04
N VAL A 122 -10.53 -5.74 -27.11
CA VAL A 122 -11.09 -5.07 -28.28
C VAL A 122 -10.86 -5.91 -29.53
N VAL A 123 -11.87 -6.00 -30.38
CA VAL A 123 -11.75 -6.65 -31.70
C VAL A 123 -11.27 -5.63 -32.72
N ARG A 124 -10.08 -5.85 -33.31
CA ARG A 124 -9.52 -5.05 -34.41
C ARG A 124 -8.93 -5.96 -35.48
N ASP A 125 -9.16 -5.67 -36.77
CA ASP A 125 -8.72 -6.49 -37.89
C ASP A 125 -9.09 -7.98 -37.73
N GLY A 126 -10.30 -8.28 -37.22
CA GLY A 126 -10.80 -9.63 -36.97
C GLY A 126 -10.15 -10.39 -35.80
N LYS A 127 -9.30 -9.73 -34.99
CA LYS A 127 -8.61 -10.35 -33.88
C LYS A 127 -8.97 -9.67 -32.55
N LEU A 128 -9.16 -10.48 -31.53
CA LEU A 128 -9.30 -9.98 -30.16
C LEU A 128 -7.92 -9.60 -29.62
N VAL A 129 -7.74 -8.32 -29.31
CA VAL A 129 -6.48 -7.75 -28.78
C VAL A 129 -6.73 -7.05 -27.44
N ASN A 130 -5.78 -7.12 -26.53
CA ASN A 130 -5.80 -6.34 -25.31
C ASN A 130 -5.12 -5.00 -25.58
N ILE A 131 -5.86 -3.89 -25.37
CA ILE A 131 -5.34 -2.52 -25.48
C ILE A 131 -5.61 -1.76 -24.19
N LEU A 132 -4.86 -0.67 -23.98
CA LEU A 132 -5.16 0.23 -22.86
C LEU A 132 -6.56 0.83 -23.03
N THR A 133 -7.32 0.96 -21.96
CA THR A 133 -8.66 1.59 -22.00
C THR A 133 -8.60 3.02 -22.53
N SER A 134 -7.50 3.74 -22.29
CA SER A 134 -7.25 5.08 -22.86
C SER A 134 -7.09 5.08 -24.40
N GLU A 135 -6.72 3.96 -24.99
CA GLU A 135 -6.53 3.82 -26.45
C GLU A 135 -7.81 3.41 -27.22
N ILE A 136 -8.91 3.21 -26.50
CA ILE A 136 -10.22 2.95 -27.11
C ILE A 136 -10.65 4.18 -27.92
N VAL A 137 -11.17 3.92 -29.11
CA VAL A 137 -11.72 4.96 -29.97
C VAL A 137 -13.22 4.73 -30.25
N LYS A 138 -13.93 5.78 -30.61
CA LYS A 138 -15.34 5.67 -30.97
C LYS A 138 -15.53 4.70 -32.15
N GLY A 139 -16.37 3.68 -31.97
CA GLY A 139 -16.62 2.65 -32.97
C GLY A 139 -15.92 1.31 -32.71
N ASP A 140 -15.00 1.25 -31.74
CA ASP A 140 -14.38 -0.01 -31.33
C ASP A 140 -15.41 -1.03 -30.84
N THR A 141 -15.18 -2.30 -31.20
CA THR A 141 -15.96 -3.45 -30.70
C THR A 141 -15.25 -4.04 -29.49
N ILE A 142 -15.92 -4.04 -28.34
CA ILE A 142 -15.33 -4.42 -27.05
C ILE A 142 -16.06 -5.65 -26.52
N LEU A 143 -15.31 -6.66 -26.09
CA LEU A 143 -15.81 -7.80 -25.33
C LEU A 143 -15.86 -7.43 -23.85
N ILE A 144 -17.05 -7.55 -23.23
CA ILE A 144 -17.26 -7.35 -21.79
C ILE A 144 -17.82 -8.62 -21.17
N GLN A 145 -17.28 -9.00 -20.02
CA GLN A 145 -17.59 -10.25 -19.32
C GLN A 145 -17.84 -9.98 -17.83
N ALA A 146 -18.47 -10.93 -17.13
CA ALA A 146 -18.69 -10.81 -15.69
C ALA A 146 -17.38 -10.50 -14.95
N GLY A 147 -17.40 -9.44 -14.13
CA GLY A 147 -16.25 -8.89 -13.42
C GLY A 147 -15.53 -7.74 -14.14
N ASP A 148 -15.79 -7.51 -15.41
CA ASP A 148 -15.23 -6.37 -16.14
C ASP A 148 -15.96 -5.08 -15.80
N LYS A 149 -15.23 -3.96 -15.80
CA LYS A 149 -15.79 -2.62 -15.77
C LYS A 149 -15.99 -2.14 -17.21
N VAL A 150 -17.15 -1.62 -17.53
CA VAL A 150 -17.46 -1.10 -18.87
C VAL A 150 -16.53 0.07 -19.17
N PRO A 151 -15.68 -0.01 -20.24
CA PRO A 151 -14.60 0.95 -20.42
C PRO A 151 -14.98 2.23 -21.17
N ALA A 152 -16.17 2.25 -21.81
CA ALA A 152 -16.71 3.41 -22.53
C ALA A 152 -18.23 3.31 -22.59
N ASP A 153 -18.94 4.40 -22.86
CA ASP A 153 -20.38 4.31 -23.13
C ASP A 153 -20.62 3.65 -24.47
N GLY A 154 -21.52 2.67 -24.54
CA GLY A 154 -21.72 1.91 -25.76
C GLY A 154 -23.06 1.20 -25.85
N LEU A 155 -23.26 0.50 -26.96
CA LEU A 155 -24.43 -0.35 -27.22
C LEU A 155 -24.04 -1.81 -27.29
N LEU A 156 -24.73 -2.65 -26.53
CA LEU A 156 -24.61 -4.10 -26.62
C LEU A 156 -25.29 -4.59 -27.90
N PHE A 157 -24.57 -5.25 -28.80
CA PHE A 157 -25.12 -5.79 -30.04
C PHE A 157 -25.11 -7.33 -30.12
N GLU A 158 -24.41 -7.96 -29.17
CA GLU A 158 -24.39 -9.40 -28.98
C GLU A 158 -24.29 -9.77 -27.52
N GLY A 159 -25.01 -10.84 -27.10
CA GLY A 159 -25.00 -11.34 -25.73
C GLY A 159 -26.07 -10.75 -24.83
N LYS A 160 -26.00 -11.15 -23.56
CA LYS A 160 -26.87 -10.65 -22.48
C LYS A 160 -26.04 -10.53 -21.21
N ILE A 161 -26.13 -9.39 -20.52
CA ILE A 161 -25.37 -9.12 -19.31
C ILE A 161 -26.28 -8.51 -18.24
N LYS A 162 -25.86 -8.65 -16.98
CA LYS A 162 -26.37 -7.81 -15.89
C LYS A 162 -25.28 -6.83 -15.49
N VAL A 163 -25.65 -5.59 -15.25
CA VAL A 163 -24.72 -4.53 -14.90
C VAL A 163 -25.17 -3.83 -13.62
N SER A 164 -24.24 -3.59 -12.71
CA SER A 164 -24.42 -2.66 -11.60
C SER A 164 -24.01 -1.27 -12.05
N GLN A 165 -24.89 -0.30 -11.87
CA GLN A 165 -24.68 1.11 -12.23
C GLN A 165 -24.57 1.99 -10.98
N ALA A 166 -24.33 1.39 -9.80
CA ALA A 166 -24.29 2.09 -8.51
C ALA A 166 -23.26 3.23 -8.47
N ALA A 167 -22.16 3.12 -9.22
CA ALA A 167 -21.15 4.16 -9.33
C ALA A 167 -21.62 5.42 -10.08
N LEU A 168 -22.71 5.32 -10.87
CA LEU A 168 -23.21 6.40 -11.72
C LEU A 168 -24.49 7.03 -11.15
N ASN A 169 -25.42 6.19 -10.68
CA ASN A 169 -26.75 6.63 -10.24
C ASN A 169 -27.05 6.40 -8.75
N GLY A 170 -26.12 5.76 -8.02
CA GLY A 170 -26.26 5.41 -6.60
C GLY A 170 -27.21 4.23 -6.32
N GLU A 171 -27.83 3.64 -7.34
CA GLU A 171 -28.78 2.55 -7.21
C GLU A 171 -28.07 1.21 -7.11
N SER A 172 -28.31 0.46 -6.04
CA SER A 172 -27.67 -0.86 -5.82
C SER A 172 -28.28 -2.01 -6.63
N ARG A 173 -29.32 -1.74 -7.45
CA ARG A 173 -30.02 -2.75 -8.23
C ARG A 173 -29.30 -3.00 -9.56
N ASP A 174 -29.05 -4.28 -9.85
CA ASP A 174 -28.51 -4.69 -11.14
C ASP A 174 -29.55 -4.53 -12.26
N GLU A 175 -29.12 -3.93 -13.38
CA GLU A 175 -29.94 -3.77 -14.59
C GLU A 175 -29.61 -4.85 -15.61
N ASN A 176 -30.66 -5.42 -16.25
CA ASN A 176 -30.51 -6.39 -17.33
C ASN A 176 -30.33 -5.65 -18.65
N LYS A 177 -29.24 -5.95 -19.35
CA LYS A 177 -28.95 -5.41 -20.68
C LYS A 177 -28.93 -6.56 -21.71
N ALA A 178 -29.48 -6.32 -22.89
CA ALA A 178 -29.49 -7.30 -23.97
C ALA A 178 -29.16 -6.64 -25.30
N ALA A 179 -28.74 -7.46 -26.23
CA ALA A 179 -28.34 -7.01 -27.56
C ALA A 179 -29.47 -6.30 -28.32
N VAL A 180 -29.11 -5.16 -28.92
CA VAL A 180 -30.00 -4.38 -29.81
C VAL A 180 -29.55 -4.49 -31.26
N THR A 181 -30.48 -4.30 -32.20
CA THR A 181 -30.24 -4.43 -33.64
C THR A 181 -30.04 -3.09 -34.36
N ASN A 182 -30.25 -1.99 -33.67
CA ASN A 182 -30.13 -0.66 -34.23
C ASN A 182 -29.32 0.29 -33.30
N MET A 183 -28.96 1.45 -33.82
CA MET A 183 -28.17 2.47 -33.12
C MET A 183 -29.06 3.54 -32.42
N ASP A 184 -30.37 3.33 -32.27
CA ASP A 184 -31.30 4.36 -31.82
C ASP A 184 -31.04 4.77 -30.35
N GLU A 185 -30.50 3.86 -29.51
CA GLU A 185 -30.16 4.12 -28.12
C GLU A 185 -28.71 4.63 -27.94
N ALA A 186 -27.93 4.87 -29.03
CA ALA A 186 -26.51 5.19 -28.95
C ALA A 186 -26.21 6.46 -28.13
N GLU A 187 -27.09 7.45 -28.19
CA GLU A 187 -26.97 8.73 -27.47
C GLU A 187 -27.87 8.80 -26.22
N SER A 188 -28.54 7.70 -25.86
CA SER A 188 -29.37 7.67 -24.68
C SER A 188 -28.54 7.91 -23.40
N THR A 189 -29.09 8.73 -22.50
CA THR A 189 -28.58 8.95 -21.14
C THR A 189 -29.42 8.24 -20.10
N ASP A 190 -30.43 7.46 -20.53
CA ASP A 190 -31.30 6.70 -19.63
C ASP A 190 -30.61 5.41 -19.17
N TYR A 191 -30.32 5.35 -17.88
CA TYR A 191 -29.69 4.19 -17.23
C TYR A 191 -30.52 2.91 -17.34
N SER A 192 -31.84 3.01 -17.51
CA SER A 192 -32.77 1.88 -17.71
C SER A 192 -32.81 1.35 -19.16
N SER A 193 -32.16 2.03 -20.12
CA SER A 193 -32.11 1.66 -21.53
C SER A 193 -31.67 0.21 -21.71
N HIS A 194 -32.36 -0.52 -22.59
CA HIS A 194 -32.22 -1.98 -22.71
C HIS A 194 -30.88 -2.41 -23.31
N GLY A 195 -30.36 -1.66 -24.27
CA GLY A 195 -29.11 -1.97 -24.98
C GLY A 195 -27.92 -1.11 -24.59
N LYS A 196 -28.15 0.04 -23.94
CA LYS A 196 -27.09 0.98 -23.58
C LYS A 196 -26.35 0.54 -22.31
N VAL A 197 -25.06 0.54 -22.39
CA VAL A 197 -24.13 0.34 -21.27
C VAL A 197 -23.28 1.59 -21.08
N PHE A 198 -22.99 1.94 -19.84
CA PHE A 198 -22.32 3.17 -19.48
C PHE A 198 -20.93 2.91 -18.90
N MET A 199 -19.97 3.75 -19.25
CA MET A 199 -18.63 3.73 -18.71
C MET A 199 -18.65 3.72 -17.17
N GLY A 200 -17.86 2.86 -16.55
CA GLY A 200 -17.81 2.74 -15.09
C GLY A 200 -18.82 1.78 -14.47
N SER A 201 -19.83 1.30 -15.24
CA SER A 201 -20.71 0.21 -14.79
C SER A 201 -19.94 -1.09 -14.67
N VAL A 202 -20.35 -1.95 -13.74
CA VAL A 202 -19.73 -3.24 -13.49
C VAL A 202 -20.60 -4.37 -14.03
N VAL A 203 -20.04 -5.26 -14.86
CA VAL A 203 -20.75 -6.45 -15.33
C VAL A 203 -20.80 -7.49 -14.21
N THR A 204 -21.98 -7.72 -13.64
CA THR A 204 -22.17 -8.66 -12.52
C THR A 204 -22.40 -10.09 -12.99
N SER A 205 -22.95 -10.29 -14.20
CA SER A 205 -23.08 -11.62 -14.80
C SER A 205 -23.28 -11.55 -16.33
N GLY A 206 -22.94 -12.64 -17.02
CA GLY A 206 -23.07 -12.76 -18.47
C GLY A 206 -21.85 -12.25 -19.24
N GLU A 207 -21.96 -12.29 -20.56
CA GLU A 207 -20.95 -11.74 -21.49
C GLU A 207 -21.62 -11.17 -22.73
N GLY A 208 -20.94 -10.25 -23.41
CA GLY A 208 -21.42 -9.69 -24.66
C GLY A 208 -20.42 -8.79 -25.35
N TYR A 209 -20.73 -8.45 -26.59
CA TYR A 209 -19.96 -7.51 -27.39
C TYR A 209 -20.71 -6.18 -27.48
N MET A 210 -20.01 -5.09 -27.20
CA MET A 210 -20.51 -3.72 -27.29
C MET A 210 -19.73 -2.91 -28.33
N ILE A 211 -20.40 -1.88 -28.87
CA ILE A 211 -19.78 -0.86 -29.72
C ILE A 211 -19.57 0.41 -28.88
N ALA A 212 -18.36 0.94 -28.79
CA ALA A 212 -18.08 2.22 -28.13
C ALA A 212 -18.74 3.38 -28.90
N THR A 213 -19.70 4.06 -28.29
CA THR A 213 -20.44 5.19 -28.92
C THR A 213 -20.01 6.54 -28.41
N VAL A 214 -19.67 6.65 -27.12
CA VAL A 214 -19.16 7.86 -26.46
C VAL A 214 -17.93 7.50 -25.61
N ILE A 215 -16.89 8.32 -25.68
CA ILE A 215 -15.58 8.05 -25.06
C ILE A 215 -15.12 9.25 -24.21
N GLY A 216 -14.22 9.00 -23.25
CA GLY A 216 -13.54 10.00 -22.45
C GLY A 216 -14.48 10.95 -21.70
N ASP A 217 -14.12 12.20 -21.63
CA ASP A 217 -14.86 13.25 -20.92
C ASP A 217 -16.31 13.47 -21.42
N SER A 218 -16.62 13.00 -22.62
CA SER A 218 -17.99 13.09 -23.16
C SER A 218 -18.91 11.99 -22.62
N SER A 219 -18.38 10.91 -22.02
CA SER A 219 -19.17 9.85 -21.39
C SER A 219 -19.92 10.35 -20.16
N GLU A 220 -20.92 9.61 -19.69
CA GLU A 220 -21.66 9.97 -18.47
C GLU A 220 -20.74 10.04 -17.26
N LEU A 221 -19.84 9.07 -17.09
CA LEU A 221 -18.82 9.11 -16.04
C LEU A 221 -17.87 10.30 -16.19
N GLY A 222 -17.45 10.65 -17.43
CA GLY A 222 -16.61 11.80 -17.70
C GLY A 222 -17.25 13.12 -17.28
N LYS A 223 -18.55 13.29 -17.55
CA LYS A 223 -19.32 14.47 -17.11
C LYS A 223 -19.41 14.56 -15.59
N ILE A 224 -19.64 13.41 -14.90
CA ILE A 224 -19.68 13.34 -13.43
C ILE A 224 -18.30 13.71 -12.86
N ASN A 225 -17.20 13.13 -13.37
CA ASN A 225 -15.85 13.44 -12.93
C ASN A 225 -15.52 14.93 -13.10
N LYS A 226 -15.85 15.52 -14.23
CA LYS A 226 -15.63 16.95 -14.47
C LYS A 226 -16.39 17.85 -13.49
N ALA A 227 -17.64 17.49 -13.16
CA ALA A 227 -18.44 18.19 -12.16
C ALA A 227 -17.89 18.03 -10.72
N LEU A 228 -17.27 16.91 -10.41
CA LEU A 228 -16.68 16.62 -9.10
C LEU A 228 -15.28 17.26 -8.96
N THR A 229 -14.51 17.37 -10.03
CA THR A 229 -13.17 18.00 -10.01
C THR A 229 -13.25 19.47 -9.55
N ASP A 230 -14.37 20.14 -9.77
CA ASP A 230 -14.60 21.53 -9.34
C ASP A 230 -15.03 21.65 -7.85
N THR A 231 -15.33 20.58 -7.14
CA THR A 231 -16.02 20.64 -5.84
C THR A 231 -15.48 19.79 -4.68
N SER A 232 -14.51 18.93 -4.84
CA SER A 232 -14.07 18.04 -3.75
C SER A 232 -12.58 18.11 -3.44
N GLU A 233 -12.26 18.67 -2.25
CA GLU A 233 -11.15 18.19 -1.44
C GLU A 233 -11.55 16.78 -0.93
N GLU A 234 -11.14 15.70 -1.58
CA GLU A 234 -11.20 14.38 -0.97
C GLU A 234 -10.28 14.41 0.26
N GLU A 235 -10.86 14.27 1.46
CA GLU A 235 -10.07 14.03 2.67
C GLU A 235 -9.25 12.75 2.44
N GLU A 236 -7.96 12.91 2.20
CA GLU A 236 -7.03 11.81 2.02
C GLU A 236 -7.02 10.97 3.30
N ARG A 237 -7.32 9.67 3.19
CA ARG A 237 -7.35 8.74 4.33
C ARG A 237 -5.97 8.74 5.00
N LYS A 238 -5.91 9.20 6.26
CA LYS A 238 -4.68 9.21 7.05
C LYS A 238 -4.40 7.81 7.59
N ASP A 239 -3.17 7.35 7.42
CA ASP A 239 -2.70 6.08 7.99
C ASP A 239 -2.50 6.17 9.51
N THR A 240 -2.48 5.00 10.16
CA THR A 240 -2.27 4.89 11.62
C THR A 240 -0.95 5.52 12.06
N SER A 241 0.12 5.39 11.25
CA SER A 241 1.42 6.02 11.54
C SER A 241 1.32 7.54 11.54
N SER A 242 0.69 8.15 10.53
CA SER A 242 0.49 9.60 10.43
C SER A 242 -0.32 10.13 11.60
N LEU A 243 -1.42 9.47 11.97
CA LEU A 243 -2.23 9.88 13.14
C LEU A 243 -1.43 9.82 14.45
N LYS A 244 -0.63 8.78 14.65
CA LYS A 244 0.25 8.67 15.83
C LYS A 244 1.33 9.76 15.85
N LEU A 245 1.93 10.08 14.68
CA LEU A 245 2.94 11.12 14.55
C LEU A 245 2.35 12.52 14.78
N GLU A 246 1.17 12.81 14.25
CA GLU A 246 0.43 14.05 14.53
C GLU A 246 0.15 14.21 16.03
N GLY A 247 -0.23 13.13 16.70
CA GLY A 247 -0.42 13.12 18.17
C GLY A 247 0.85 13.46 18.93
N VAL A 248 2.00 12.93 18.51
CA VAL A 248 3.32 13.24 19.08
C VAL A 248 3.68 14.71 18.80
N ALA A 249 3.54 15.18 17.55
CA ALA A 249 3.83 16.55 17.17
C ALA A 249 2.99 17.56 17.97
N ALA A 250 1.68 17.30 18.11
CA ALA A 250 0.79 18.13 18.92
C ALA A 250 1.17 18.15 20.40
N GLY A 251 1.60 17.00 20.96
CA GLY A 251 2.09 16.90 22.32
C GLY A 251 3.34 17.74 22.56
N ILE A 252 4.29 17.67 21.65
CA ILE A 252 5.56 18.43 21.72
C ILE A 252 5.29 19.92 21.48
N GLY A 253 4.41 20.27 20.55
CA GLY A 253 4.01 21.66 20.33
C GLY A 253 3.42 22.31 21.59
N LYS A 254 2.55 21.60 22.33
CA LYS A 254 2.02 22.06 23.62
C LYS A 254 3.12 22.23 24.69
N LEU A 255 4.05 21.29 24.74
CA LEU A 255 5.20 21.34 25.66
C LEU A 255 6.10 22.53 25.29
N GLY A 256 6.38 22.75 24.01
CA GLY A 256 7.16 23.87 23.52
C GLY A 256 6.51 25.24 23.80
N ALA A 257 5.21 25.38 23.54
CA ALA A 257 4.47 26.59 23.86
C ALA A 257 4.48 26.91 25.35
N SER A 258 4.30 25.87 26.18
CA SER A 258 4.39 26.03 27.65
C SER A 258 5.79 26.43 28.12
N ALA A 259 6.82 25.81 27.55
CA ALA A 259 8.21 26.15 27.85
C ALA A 259 8.58 27.54 27.37
N ALA A 260 8.11 27.95 26.20
CA ALA A 260 8.29 29.32 25.68
C ALA A 260 7.70 30.36 26.61
N ALA A 261 6.46 30.15 27.08
CA ALA A 261 5.81 31.05 28.04
C ALA A 261 6.59 31.14 29.35
N ILE A 262 7.03 29.99 29.89
CA ILE A 262 7.84 29.97 31.14
C ILE A 262 9.17 30.70 30.93
N ALA A 263 9.90 30.41 29.85
CA ALA A 263 11.19 31.04 29.58
C ALA A 263 11.06 32.54 29.31
N GLY A 264 10.02 32.99 28.63
CA GLY A 264 9.74 34.39 28.38
C GLY A 264 9.42 35.16 29.68
N ILE A 265 8.57 34.60 30.54
CA ILE A 265 8.27 35.17 31.88
C ILE A 265 9.53 35.25 32.75
N LEU A 266 10.31 34.14 32.79
CA LEU A 266 11.57 34.09 33.54
C LEU A 266 12.56 35.14 33.01
N HIS A 267 12.68 35.31 31.69
CA HIS A 267 13.55 36.29 31.08
C HIS A 267 13.19 37.71 31.53
N VAL A 268 11.91 38.08 31.42
CA VAL A 268 11.43 39.41 31.85
C VAL A 268 11.72 39.62 33.35
N VAL A 269 11.29 38.68 34.21
CA VAL A 269 11.41 38.79 35.65
C VAL A 269 12.88 38.87 36.10
N LEU A 270 13.71 37.95 35.61
CA LEU A 270 15.12 37.87 36.04
C LEU A 270 15.95 39.02 35.50
N THR A 271 15.69 39.48 34.26
CA THR A 271 16.40 40.64 33.69
C THR A 271 16.04 41.92 34.43
N LEU A 272 14.78 42.14 34.82
CA LEU A 272 14.36 43.28 35.60
C LEU A 272 14.91 43.25 37.05
N ILE A 273 14.99 42.05 37.68
CA ILE A 273 15.57 41.90 39.04
C ILE A 273 17.10 42.17 39.00
N ARG A 274 17.78 41.76 37.94
CA ARG A 274 19.25 41.93 37.78
C ARG A 274 19.66 43.29 37.24
N ALA A 275 18.70 44.19 36.95
CA ALA A 275 18.98 45.51 36.41
C ALA A 275 19.61 46.42 37.50
N ASP A 276 20.88 46.80 37.33
CA ASP A 276 21.61 47.72 38.21
C ASP A 276 21.28 49.19 37.98
N GLN A 277 20.52 49.48 36.89
CA GLN A 277 20.12 50.84 36.48
C GLN A 277 18.63 51.08 36.72
N ALA A 278 18.25 52.37 36.79
CA ALA A 278 16.85 52.76 36.94
C ALA A 278 15.99 52.20 35.81
N ILE A 279 14.95 51.46 36.16
CA ILE A 279 14.01 50.87 35.21
C ILE A 279 13.22 51.97 34.50
N THR A 280 13.45 52.10 33.21
CA THR A 280 12.72 53.04 32.35
C THR A 280 11.67 52.30 31.50
N VAL A 281 10.65 53.02 31.02
CA VAL A 281 9.66 52.42 30.12
C VAL A 281 10.32 51.81 28.89
N VAL A 282 11.39 52.44 28.38
CA VAL A 282 12.15 51.96 27.19
C VAL A 282 12.88 50.67 27.55
N SER A 283 13.52 50.53 28.73
CA SER A 283 14.19 49.29 29.15
C SER A 283 13.20 48.13 29.31
N VAL A 284 12.00 48.41 29.84
CA VAL A 284 10.96 47.37 29.97
C VAL A 284 10.47 46.91 28.59
N LEU A 285 10.25 47.82 27.64
CA LEU A 285 9.84 47.45 26.28
C LEU A 285 10.89 46.62 25.54
N LEU A 286 12.16 46.90 25.73
CA LEU A 286 13.27 46.12 25.18
C LEU A 286 13.29 44.71 25.73
N VAL A 287 13.19 44.56 27.07
CA VAL A 287 13.17 43.27 27.74
C VAL A 287 11.96 42.41 27.31
N ILE A 288 10.80 43.05 27.12
CA ILE A 288 9.61 42.38 26.55
C ILE A 288 9.85 41.91 25.13
N ALA A 289 10.48 42.77 24.31
CA ALA A 289 10.78 42.42 22.94
C ALA A 289 11.77 41.21 22.83
N GLU A 290 12.82 41.22 23.64
CA GLU A 290 13.76 40.12 23.77
C GLU A 290 13.05 38.84 24.29
N ALA A 291 12.13 38.96 25.25
CA ALA A 291 11.33 37.82 25.72
C ALA A 291 10.43 37.23 24.59
N VAL A 292 9.79 38.06 23.79
CA VAL A 292 8.97 37.63 22.64
C VAL A 292 9.83 36.94 21.63
N MET A 293 11.01 37.45 21.34
CA MET A 293 11.95 36.79 20.41
C MET A 293 12.43 35.43 20.94
N LEU A 294 12.73 35.35 22.21
CA LEU A 294 13.09 34.08 22.87
C LEU A 294 11.92 33.09 22.83
N MET A 295 10.68 33.53 23.11
CA MET A 295 9.50 32.69 23.01
C MET A 295 9.29 32.18 21.58
N ALA A 296 9.42 33.06 20.57
CA ALA A 296 9.31 32.66 19.17
C ALA A 296 10.38 31.61 18.79
N SER A 297 11.63 31.82 19.19
CA SER A 297 12.71 30.86 18.97
C SER A 297 12.42 29.49 19.60
N ILE A 298 11.93 29.44 20.83
CA ILE A 298 11.58 28.19 21.53
C ILE A 298 10.43 27.47 20.83
N VAL A 299 9.40 28.22 20.39
CA VAL A 299 8.26 27.66 19.69
C VAL A 299 8.72 27.03 18.35
N ILE A 300 9.54 27.71 17.57
CA ILE A 300 10.10 27.20 16.30
C ILE A 300 10.91 25.91 16.53
N MET A 301 11.72 25.88 17.60
CA MET A 301 12.53 24.70 17.94
C MET A 301 11.69 23.50 18.39
N ALA A 302 10.54 23.74 19.00
CA ALA A 302 9.72 22.66 19.56
C ALA A 302 8.98 21.86 18.48
N VAL A 303 8.85 22.40 17.26
CA VAL A 303 8.06 21.77 16.21
C VAL A 303 8.87 20.80 15.40
N PRO A 304 8.43 19.54 15.32
CA PRO A 304 9.11 18.52 14.52
C PRO A 304 8.64 18.57 13.06
N GLU A 305 9.05 19.59 12.29
CA GLU A 305 8.65 19.77 10.87
C GLU A 305 9.08 18.60 9.97
N GLY A 306 10.15 17.90 10.31
CA GLY A 306 10.64 16.76 9.55
C GLY A 306 9.77 15.49 9.61
N LEU A 307 8.83 15.37 10.59
CA LEU A 307 8.06 14.13 10.77
C LEU A 307 7.07 13.83 9.64
N PRO A 308 6.21 14.75 9.20
CA PRO A 308 5.30 14.50 8.09
C PRO A 308 6.07 14.19 6.81
N MET A 309 7.14 14.95 6.54
CA MET A 309 7.98 14.75 5.36
C MET A 309 8.71 13.41 5.40
N MET A 310 9.22 12.97 6.56
CA MET A 310 9.84 11.64 6.72
C MET A 310 8.85 10.53 6.34
N ASN A 311 7.60 10.60 6.86
CA ASN A 311 6.59 9.59 6.55
C ASN A 311 6.29 9.53 5.06
N SER A 312 6.04 10.66 4.42
CA SER A 312 5.77 10.75 2.98
C SER A 312 6.96 10.26 2.13
N LEU A 313 8.19 10.64 2.49
CA LEU A 313 9.40 10.22 1.78
C LEU A 313 9.59 8.70 1.87
N VAL A 314 9.48 8.13 3.06
CA VAL A 314 9.67 6.69 3.27
C VAL A 314 8.57 5.88 2.60
N GLN A 315 7.32 6.33 2.63
CA GLN A 315 6.22 5.74 1.87
C GLN A 315 6.53 5.73 0.37
N SER A 316 6.98 6.86 -0.19
CA SER A 316 7.31 6.96 -1.62
C SER A 316 8.46 6.02 -2.03
N MET A 317 9.54 5.96 -1.22
CA MET A 317 10.68 5.06 -1.48
C MET A 317 10.27 3.58 -1.43
N ASN A 318 9.40 3.21 -0.48
CA ASN A 318 8.95 1.82 -0.34
C ASN A 318 7.96 1.42 -1.43
N THR A 319 7.07 2.30 -1.88
CA THR A 319 6.16 2.04 -3.00
C THR A 319 6.92 1.63 -4.27
N GLU A 320 8.01 2.34 -4.62
CA GLU A 320 8.87 1.97 -5.74
C GLU A 320 9.54 0.59 -5.54
N SER A 321 9.98 0.30 -4.32
CA SER A 321 10.58 -1.00 -3.99
C SER A 321 9.58 -2.14 -4.11
N MET A 322 8.31 -1.91 -3.71
CA MET A 322 7.24 -2.90 -3.79
C MET A 322 6.89 -3.26 -5.22
N TYR A 323 6.81 -2.27 -6.10
CA TYR A 323 6.53 -2.52 -7.52
C TYR A 323 7.55 -3.46 -8.16
N LYS A 324 8.84 -3.30 -7.85
CA LYS A 324 9.90 -4.21 -8.32
C LYS A 324 9.72 -5.66 -7.83
N LYS A 325 8.89 -5.86 -6.80
CA LYS A 325 8.51 -7.17 -6.25
C LYS A 325 7.12 -7.66 -6.72
N ASN A 326 6.59 -7.08 -7.79
CA ASN A 326 5.24 -7.36 -8.30
C ASN A 326 4.11 -7.03 -7.32
N ILE A 327 4.28 -5.97 -6.56
CA ILE A 327 3.30 -5.46 -5.61
C ILE A 327 2.99 -4.01 -5.98
N LEU A 328 1.76 -3.75 -6.39
CA LEU A 328 1.28 -2.43 -6.75
C LEU A 328 0.56 -1.80 -5.56
N VAL A 329 1.07 -0.69 -5.05
CA VAL A 329 0.45 0.06 -3.94
C VAL A 329 -0.40 1.18 -4.52
N SER A 330 -1.72 1.04 -4.45
CA SER A 330 -2.70 2.05 -4.90
C SER A 330 -2.90 3.13 -3.84
N HIS A 331 -3.02 2.74 -2.56
CA HIS A 331 -3.18 3.65 -1.43
C HIS A 331 -2.03 3.52 -0.43
N LYS A 332 -1.18 4.55 -0.36
CA LYS A 332 0.04 4.55 0.50
C LYS A 332 -0.28 4.43 2.00
N ALA A 333 -1.39 5.05 2.43
CA ALA A 333 -1.84 4.99 3.82
C ALA A 333 -2.12 3.56 4.26
N ALA A 334 -2.90 2.80 3.49
CA ALA A 334 -3.22 1.41 3.79
C ALA A 334 -1.97 0.51 3.76
N PHE A 335 -1.02 0.76 2.84
CA PHE A 335 0.25 0.04 2.83
C PHE A 335 1.02 0.24 4.15
N SER A 336 1.05 1.46 4.68
CA SER A 336 1.68 1.75 5.98
C SER A 336 0.99 1.00 7.13
N ASP A 337 -0.33 0.85 7.07
CA ASP A 337 -1.12 0.15 8.09
C ASP A 337 -0.80 -1.35 8.15
N SER A 338 -0.26 -1.95 7.08
CA SER A 338 0.16 -3.35 7.08
C SER A 338 1.25 -3.68 8.13
N ALA A 339 2.00 -2.68 8.61
CA ALA A 339 2.93 -2.85 9.73
C ALA A 339 2.24 -3.24 11.05
N TYR A 340 0.99 -2.81 11.21
CA TYR A 340 0.17 -3.02 12.41
C TYR A 340 -0.82 -4.18 12.25
N MET A 341 -0.92 -4.76 11.06
CA MET A 341 -1.85 -5.85 10.76
C MET A 341 -1.66 -7.03 11.72
N ASN A 342 -2.75 -7.44 12.37
CA ASN A 342 -2.78 -8.55 13.30
C ASN A 342 -3.81 -9.63 12.93
N VAL A 343 -4.70 -9.36 11.97
CA VAL A 343 -5.61 -10.35 11.39
C VAL A 343 -5.60 -10.21 9.87
N LEU A 344 -5.48 -11.31 9.15
CA LEU A 344 -5.64 -11.42 7.71
C LEU A 344 -6.84 -12.32 7.40
N PHE A 345 -7.93 -11.75 6.91
CA PHE A 345 -9.03 -12.50 6.31
C PHE A 345 -8.66 -12.82 4.87
N SER A 346 -8.54 -14.10 4.55
CA SER A 346 -8.11 -14.54 3.23
C SER A 346 -9.24 -15.26 2.52
N ASP A 347 -9.53 -14.87 1.28
CA ASP A 347 -10.31 -15.72 0.40
C ASP A 347 -9.55 -17.01 0.11
N LYS A 348 -10.28 -18.08 -0.21
CA LYS A 348 -9.69 -19.37 -0.56
C LYS A 348 -9.18 -19.37 -1.98
N THR A 349 -10.08 -19.07 -2.95
CA THR A 349 -9.86 -19.25 -4.38
C THR A 349 -8.91 -18.20 -4.94
N GLY A 350 -7.92 -18.63 -5.73
CA GLY A 350 -6.95 -17.68 -6.31
C GLY A 350 -5.97 -17.06 -5.31
N THR A 351 -6.17 -17.25 -4.00
CA THR A 351 -5.31 -16.71 -2.93
C THR A 351 -4.58 -17.82 -2.19
N ILE A 352 -5.30 -18.65 -1.41
CA ILE A 352 -4.71 -19.80 -0.71
C ILE A 352 -4.51 -20.96 -1.70
N THR A 353 -5.45 -21.11 -2.63
CA THR A 353 -5.36 -22.07 -3.73
C THR A 353 -4.95 -21.37 -5.03
N GLN A 354 -4.62 -22.15 -6.05
CA GLN A 354 -4.18 -21.64 -7.35
C GLN A 354 -5.29 -20.91 -8.13
N GLY A 355 -6.58 -21.13 -7.76
CA GLY A 355 -7.75 -20.58 -8.46
C GLY A 355 -8.08 -21.29 -9.77
N ASN A 356 -7.27 -22.25 -10.16
CA ASN A 356 -7.45 -23.06 -11.33
C ASN A 356 -7.61 -24.53 -10.95
N LEU A 357 -8.63 -25.18 -11.53
CA LEU A 357 -8.77 -26.60 -11.38
C LEU A 357 -7.62 -27.33 -12.10
N SER A 358 -7.08 -28.34 -11.49
CA SER A 358 -6.14 -29.28 -12.09
C SER A 358 -6.71 -30.68 -12.06
N LEU A 359 -6.51 -31.44 -13.12
CA LEU A 359 -6.85 -32.85 -13.18
C LEU A 359 -5.73 -33.63 -12.49
N VAL A 360 -6.06 -34.27 -11.36
CA VAL A 360 -5.06 -34.85 -10.45
C VAL A 360 -5.00 -36.36 -10.56
N GLU A 361 -6.14 -37.04 -10.52
CA GLU A 361 -6.28 -38.51 -10.50
C GLU A 361 -7.48 -38.92 -11.34
N PHE A 362 -7.50 -40.20 -11.70
CA PHE A 362 -8.59 -40.83 -12.46
C PHE A 362 -9.08 -42.08 -11.76
N ILE A 363 -10.37 -42.30 -11.70
CA ILE A 363 -10.96 -43.55 -11.28
C ILE A 363 -11.33 -44.33 -12.56
N THR A 364 -10.73 -45.45 -12.77
CA THR A 364 -11.04 -46.37 -13.87
C THR A 364 -12.32 -47.15 -13.60
N GLY A 365 -12.88 -47.78 -14.65
CA GLY A 365 -14.16 -48.52 -14.49
C GLY A 365 -14.10 -49.76 -13.58
N ASN A 366 -12.93 -50.28 -13.23
CA ASN A 366 -12.76 -51.34 -12.25
C ASN A 366 -12.56 -50.81 -10.81
N GLY A 367 -12.62 -49.46 -10.62
CA GLY A 367 -12.45 -48.83 -9.34
C GLY A 367 -10.98 -48.57 -8.92
N GLU A 368 -10.00 -48.76 -9.80
CA GLU A 368 -8.60 -48.42 -9.53
C GLU A 368 -8.35 -46.95 -9.76
N ILE A 369 -7.47 -46.35 -8.93
CA ILE A 369 -7.03 -44.94 -9.08
C ILE A 369 -5.71 -44.96 -9.87
N VAL A 370 -5.64 -44.12 -10.91
CA VAL A 370 -4.44 -43.96 -11.72
C VAL A 370 -4.11 -42.48 -11.86
N ASP A 371 -2.82 -42.18 -11.97
CA ASP A 371 -2.33 -40.78 -12.05
C ASP A 371 -2.44 -40.18 -13.47
N SER A 372 -2.51 -41.02 -14.50
CA SER A 372 -2.62 -40.53 -15.87
C SER A 372 -3.32 -41.52 -16.81
N ILE A 373 -4.02 -40.98 -17.81
CA ILE A 373 -4.57 -41.71 -18.95
C ILE A 373 -4.13 -41.00 -20.23
N GLN A 374 -3.24 -41.63 -21.00
CA GLN A 374 -2.61 -41.04 -22.19
C GLN A 374 -3.12 -41.63 -23.52
N SER A 375 -4.20 -42.43 -23.48
CA SER A 375 -4.75 -42.97 -24.69
C SER A 375 -5.21 -41.86 -25.65
N ARG A 376 -4.89 -41.96 -26.92
CA ARG A 376 -5.25 -40.97 -27.94
C ARG A 376 -6.77 -40.73 -28.00
N GLU A 377 -7.55 -41.77 -27.79
CA GLU A 377 -9.02 -41.67 -27.77
C GLU A 377 -9.54 -40.88 -26.56
N PHE A 378 -8.92 -41.06 -25.39
CA PHE A 378 -9.27 -40.27 -24.21
C PHE A 378 -8.93 -38.80 -24.37
N ILE A 379 -7.72 -38.49 -24.89
CA ILE A 379 -7.32 -37.10 -25.20
C ILE A 379 -8.29 -36.45 -26.21
N GLU A 380 -8.66 -37.19 -27.27
CA GLU A 380 -9.64 -36.72 -28.26
C GLU A 380 -11.01 -36.46 -27.60
N ALA A 381 -11.49 -37.32 -26.70
CA ALA A 381 -12.76 -37.15 -26.02
C ALA A 381 -12.83 -35.89 -25.14
N ILE A 382 -11.74 -35.55 -24.41
CA ILE A 382 -11.68 -34.39 -23.53
C ILE A 382 -11.37 -33.08 -24.31
N THR A 383 -10.77 -33.15 -25.50
CA THR A 383 -10.42 -31.95 -26.31
C THR A 383 -11.51 -31.57 -27.29
N LEU A 384 -12.15 -32.52 -27.97
CA LEU A 384 -13.29 -32.23 -28.86
C LEU A 384 -14.53 -31.77 -28.08
N ASN A 385 -14.75 -32.31 -26.89
CA ASN A 385 -15.83 -31.93 -26.01
C ASN A 385 -15.37 -30.82 -25.06
N ASN A 386 -14.84 -29.70 -25.59
CA ASN A 386 -14.20 -28.65 -24.81
C ASN A 386 -14.41 -27.29 -25.48
N LEU A 387 -14.73 -26.27 -24.68
CA LEU A 387 -14.89 -24.88 -25.14
C LEU A 387 -13.62 -24.03 -24.95
N ALA A 388 -12.64 -24.51 -24.20
CA ALA A 388 -11.35 -23.82 -24.05
C ALA A 388 -10.52 -23.91 -25.34
N LYS A 389 -9.63 -22.93 -25.53
CA LYS A 389 -8.75 -22.84 -26.73
C LYS A 389 -7.30 -22.69 -26.29
N ILE A 390 -6.37 -22.99 -27.18
CA ILE A 390 -4.93 -22.78 -26.95
C ILE A 390 -4.59 -21.34 -27.35
N SER A 391 -3.94 -20.63 -26.44
CA SER A 391 -3.42 -19.27 -26.70
C SER A 391 -2.18 -19.30 -27.60
N SER A 392 -1.76 -18.12 -28.07
CA SER A 392 -0.49 -17.97 -28.84
C SER A 392 0.75 -18.35 -28.00
N GLU A 393 0.62 -18.41 -26.68
CA GLU A 393 1.68 -18.84 -25.76
C GLU A 393 1.63 -20.35 -25.47
N GLY A 394 0.72 -21.10 -26.08
CA GLY A 394 0.55 -22.53 -25.84
C GLY A 394 -0.19 -22.89 -24.55
N LYS A 395 -0.92 -21.96 -23.94
CA LYS A 395 -1.69 -22.21 -22.71
C LYS A 395 -3.18 -22.37 -22.98
N ALA A 396 -3.87 -23.17 -22.19
CA ALA A 396 -5.32 -23.30 -22.25
C ALA A 396 -6.02 -22.03 -21.74
N ILE A 397 -6.88 -21.43 -22.56
CA ILE A 397 -7.69 -20.24 -22.24
C ILE A 397 -9.17 -20.52 -22.47
N GLY A 398 -10.05 -19.92 -21.67
CA GLY A 398 -11.50 -20.08 -21.78
C GLY A 398 -12.21 -19.70 -20.49
N SER A 399 -13.52 -19.47 -20.55
CA SER A 399 -14.34 -19.08 -19.39
C SER A 399 -14.63 -20.24 -18.42
N ASN A 400 -14.63 -21.47 -18.90
CA ASN A 400 -14.95 -22.65 -18.08
C ASN A 400 -13.66 -23.25 -17.47
N ASN A 401 -13.52 -23.22 -16.13
CA ASN A 401 -12.37 -23.74 -15.41
C ASN A 401 -12.16 -25.25 -15.60
N MET A 402 -13.24 -26.06 -15.72
CA MET A 402 -13.12 -27.49 -15.99
C MET A 402 -12.57 -27.75 -17.40
N ASP A 403 -13.09 -27.05 -18.39
CA ASP A 403 -12.62 -27.18 -19.77
C ASP A 403 -11.16 -26.75 -19.91
N ARG A 404 -10.74 -25.67 -19.23
CA ARG A 404 -9.33 -25.29 -19.17
C ARG A 404 -8.45 -26.36 -18.55
N ALA A 405 -8.90 -26.96 -17.42
CA ALA A 405 -8.15 -28.02 -16.76
C ALA A 405 -7.94 -29.24 -17.65
N LEU A 406 -8.98 -29.64 -18.37
CA LEU A 406 -8.92 -30.77 -19.33
C LEU A 406 -7.99 -30.46 -20.50
N LEU A 407 -8.09 -29.26 -21.05
CA LEU A 407 -7.23 -28.85 -22.15
C LEU A 407 -5.76 -28.69 -21.71
N SER A 408 -5.51 -28.14 -20.52
CA SER A 408 -4.15 -28.08 -19.94
C SER A 408 -3.57 -29.48 -19.78
N TYR A 409 -4.34 -30.43 -19.25
CA TYR A 409 -3.91 -31.81 -19.13
C TYR A 409 -3.53 -32.41 -20.49
N ALA A 410 -4.33 -32.16 -21.51
CA ALA A 410 -4.04 -32.64 -22.85
C ALA A 410 -2.75 -32.02 -23.43
N ILE A 411 -2.54 -30.72 -23.25
CA ILE A 411 -1.32 -30.00 -23.68
C ILE A 411 -0.08 -30.57 -23.00
N ASP A 412 -0.13 -30.81 -21.67
CA ASP A 412 0.98 -31.38 -20.90
C ASP A 412 1.34 -32.79 -21.36
N HIS A 413 0.40 -33.50 -22.02
CA HIS A 413 0.60 -34.82 -22.61
C HIS A 413 0.81 -34.81 -24.15
N GLY A 414 1.24 -33.65 -24.68
CA GLY A 414 1.70 -33.52 -26.06
C GLY A 414 0.62 -33.19 -27.09
N TYR A 415 -0.59 -32.83 -26.65
CA TYR A 415 -1.65 -32.38 -27.53
C TYR A 415 -1.38 -31.01 -28.13
N ASN A 416 -1.60 -30.85 -29.43
CA ASN A 416 -1.54 -29.60 -30.16
C ASN A 416 -2.87 -29.33 -30.88
N ASP A 417 -3.21 -28.10 -31.17
CA ASP A 417 -4.46 -27.67 -31.81
C ASP A 417 -4.63 -28.28 -33.24
N TYR A 418 -3.53 -28.67 -33.86
CA TYR A 418 -3.51 -29.35 -35.15
C TYR A 418 -3.95 -30.83 -35.06
N ASP A 419 -4.05 -31.41 -33.88
CA ASP A 419 -4.47 -32.80 -33.69
C ASP A 419 -5.99 -32.97 -33.75
N ASN A 420 -6.74 -31.86 -33.57
CA ASN A 420 -8.19 -31.84 -33.76
C ASN A 420 -8.55 -31.61 -35.24
N ASP A 421 -9.19 -32.58 -35.85
CA ASP A 421 -9.78 -32.46 -37.17
C ASP A 421 -11.27 -32.06 -37.00
N PRO A 422 -11.62 -30.76 -37.20
CA PRO A 422 -13.02 -30.32 -37.11
C PRO A 422 -13.95 -31.04 -38.08
N GLU A 423 -13.40 -31.58 -39.19
CA GLU A 423 -14.16 -32.35 -40.16
C GLU A 423 -14.69 -33.68 -39.61
N LYS A 424 -14.14 -34.18 -38.52
CA LYS A 424 -14.65 -35.38 -37.82
C LYS A 424 -15.94 -35.14 -37.07
N VAL A 425 -16.21 -33.93 -36.68
CA VAL A 425 -17.34 -33.55 -35.81
C VAL A 425 -18.60 -33.37 -36.68
N GLU A 426 -19.69 -34.04 -36.31
CA GLU A 426 -21.02 -33.88 -36.88
C GLU A 426 -21.82 -32.83 -36.15
N GLU A 427 -21.85 -32.90 -34.77
CA GLU A 427 -22.65 -32.03 -33.89
C GLU A 427 -21.98 -31.87 -32.56
N ILE A 428 -21.99 -30.61 -32.01
CA ILE A 428 -21.58 -30.31 -30.67
C ILE A 428 -22.81 -29.81 -29.90
N SER A 429 -23.21 -30.52 -28.84
CA SER A 429 -24.16 -30.07 -27.86
C SER A 429 -23.39 -29.56 -26.65
N GLY A 430 -23.39 -28.23 -26.47
CA GLY A 430 -22.73 -27.58 -25.31
C GLY A 430 -23.30 -28.08 -23.96
N PHE A 431 -22.75 -27.57 -22.87
CA PHE A 431 -23.19 -27.94 -21.53
C PHE A 431 -24.67 -27.56 -21.29
N ASP A 432 -25.47 -28.55 -21.02
CA ASP A 432 -26.89 -28.42 -20.63
C ASP A 432 -26.98 -28.48 -19.11
N SER A 433 -27.43 -27.39 -18.48
CA SER A 433 -27.53 -27.25 -17.03
C SER A 433 -28.59 -28.15 -16.37
N GLU A 434 -29.63 -28.55 -17.10
CA GLU A 434 -30.65 -29.48 -16.61
C GLU A 434 -30.13 -30.91 -16.65
N LYS A 435 -29.49 -31.28 -17.75
CA LYS A 435 -28.88 -32.62 -17.92
C LYS A 435 -27.51 -32.74 -17.26
N LYS A 436 -26.88 -31.63 -16.90
CA LYS A 436 -25.53 -31.53 -16.33
C LYS A 436 -24.48 -32.26 -17.16
N CYS A 437 -24.57 -32.19 -18.48
CA CYS A 437 -23.65 -32.85 -19.39
C CYS A 437 -23.48 -32.09 -20.71
N ALA A 438 -22.42 -32.41 -21.41
CA ALA A 438 -22.12 -31.97 -22.77
C ALA A 438 -21.79 -33.18 -23.64
N THR A 439 -22.15 -33.13 -24.95
CA THR A 439 -21.88 -34.24 -25.89
C THR A 439 -21.32 -33.73 -27.21
N VAL A 440 -20.45 -34.54 -27.81
CA VAL A 440 -19.96 -34.33 -29.18
C VAL A 440 -20.21 -35.58 -30.01
N LYS A 441 -20.94 -35.42 -31.08
CA LYS A 441 -21.22 -36.52 -32.05
C LYS A 441 -20.23 -36.42 -33.18
N LEU A 442 -19.59 -37.56 -33.49
CA LEU A 442 -18.66 -37.70 -34.59
C LEU A 442 -19.33 -38.30 -35.83
N LYS A 443 -18.84 -37.98 -37.04
CA LYS A 443 -19.34 -38.52 -38.32
C LYS A 443 -19.26 -40.03 -38.45
N ASN A 444 -18.38 -40.68 -37.64
CA ASN A 444 -18.28 -42.13 -37.56
C ASN A 444 -19.37 -42.78 -36.70
N GLY A 445 -20.27 -41.98 -36.12
CA GLY A 445 -21.37 -42.44 -35.26
C GLY A 445 -21.03 -42.51 -33.78
N PHE A 446 -19.78 -42.24 -33.34
CA PHE A 446 -19.42 -42.18 -31.90
C PHE A 446 -19.92 -40.87 -31.29
N VAL A 447 -20.30 -40.98 -30.00
CA VAL A 447 -20.66 -39.80 -29.22
C VAL A 447 -19.79 -39.76 -27.96
N TYR A 448 -18.97 -38.71 -27.79
CA TYR A 448 -18.29 -38.47 -26.55
C TYR A 448 -19.23 -37.70 -25.60
N TRP A 449 -19.32 -38.18 -24.37
CA TRP A 449 -20.22 -37.69 -23.35
C TRP A 449 -19.45 -37.31 -22.10
N LYS A 450 -19.51 -36.06 -21.71
CA LYS A 450 -18.86 -35.47 -20.53
C LYS A 450 -19.89 -34.88 -19.60
N GLY A 451 -19.89 -35.19 -18.30
CA GLY A 451 -20.88 -34.66 -17.39
C GLY A 451 -20.75 -35.12 -15.94
N ALA A 452 -21.72 -34.68 -15.13
CA ALA A 452 -21.80 -35.09 -13.72
C ALA A 452 -21.88 -36.63 -13.63
N THR A 453 -21.06 -37.20 -12.74
CA THR A 453 -20.87 -38.64 -12.65
C THR A 453 -22.15 -39.36 -12.33
N GLU A 454 -23.00 -38.81 -11.47
CA GLU A 454 -24.31 -39.34 -11.09
C GLU A 454 -25.23 -39.56 -12.30
N ASN A 455 -25.12 -38.71 -13.33
CA ASN A 455 -25.98 -38.79 -14.50
C ASN A 455 -25.48 -39.75 -15.56
N ILE A 456 -24.19 -40.13 -15.51
CA ILE A 456 -23.54 -41.00 -16.48
C ILE A 456 -23.41 -42.43 -15.95
N ILE A 457 -23.01 -42.65 -14.70
CA ILE A 457 -22.63 -43.92 -14.13
C ILE A 457 -23.75 -44.96 -14.22
N ASP A 458 -25.02 -44.59 -14.05
CA ASP A 458 -26.19 -45.45 -14.14
C ASP A 458 -26.47 -45.97 -15.54
N LYS A 459 -25.90 -45.33 -16.58
CA LYS A 459 -26.11 -45.67 -17.97
C LYS A 459 -24.91 -46.42 -18.60
N VAL A 460 -23.85 -46.56 -17.83
CA VAL A 460 -22.64 -47.27 -18.25
C VAL A 460 -22.92 -48.74 -18.34
N THR A 461 -22.54 -49.35 -19.47
CA THR A 461 -22.66 -50.80 -19.76
C THR A 461 -21.30 -51.45 -19.85
N HIS A 462 -20.28 -50.73 -20.26
CA HIS A 462 -18.91 -51.19 -20.40
C HIS A 462 -17.94 -50.14 -19.90
N TYR A 463 -16.68 -50.49 -19.71
CA TYR A 463 -15.60 -49.57 -19.43
C TYR A 463 -14.35 -49.97 -20.19
N ILE A 464 -13.47 -48.98 -20.39
CA ILE A 464 -12.17 -49.17 -21.03
C ILE A 464 -11.06 -48.92 -20.01
N LEU A 465 -10.07 -49.83 -19.95
CA LEU A 465 -8.87 -49.66 -19.11
C LEU A 465 -7.83 -48.74 -19.83
N PRO A 466 -6.85 -48.19 -19.11
CA PRO A 466 -5.82 -47.35 -19.70
C PRO A 466 -5.00 -48.02 -20.82
N ASP A 467 -4.92 -49.36 -20.81
CA ASP A 467 -4.26 -50.17 -21.85
C ASP A 467 -5.12 -50.41 -23.11
N GLY A 468 -6.38 -49.96 -23.10
CA GLY A 468 -7.32 -50.03 -24.21
C GLY A 468 -8.22 -51.27 -24.15
N GLU A 469 -8.17 -52.14 -23.15
CA GLU A 469 -9.05 -53.29 -22.99
C GLU A 469 -10.47 -52.82 -22.56
N GLU A 470 -11.49 -53.20 -23.35
CA GLU A 470 -12.90 -52.98 -23.04
C GLU A 470 -13.48 -54.17 -22.27
N ARG A 471 -14.17 -53.89 -21.16
CA ARG A 471 -14.81 -54.87 -20.29
C ARG A 471 -16.25 -54.48 -20.00
N GLU A 472 -17.10 -55.50 -19.68
CA GLU A 472 -18.46 -55.30 -19.23
C GLU A 472 -18.46 -54.64 -17.83
N PHE A 473 -19.27 -53.62 -17.61
CA PHE A 473 -19.40 -52.91 -16.32
C PHE A 473 -20.41 -53.63 -15.44
N THR A 474 -19.88 -54.38 -14.49
CA THR A 474 -20.70 -55.18 -13.57
C THR A 474 -21.16 -54.33 -12.37
N LYS A 475 -22.17 -54.87 -11.63
CA LYS A 475 -22.60 -54.24 -10.37
C LYS A 475 -21.46 -54.13 -9.37
N ALA A 476 -20.57 -55.12 -9.29
CA ALA A 476 -19.41 -55.09 -8.41
C ALA A 476 -18.39 -54.01 -8.77
N ASP A 477 -18.22 -53.72 -10.09
CA ASP A 477 -17.37 -52.65 -10.53
C ASP A 477 -18.00 -51.28 -10.23
N LYS A 478 -19.31 -51.16 -10.40
CA LYS A 478 -20.06 -49.95 -10.02
C LYS A 478 -19.91 -49.64 -8.54
N ASP A 479 -20.13 -50.63 -7.67
CA ASP A 479 -19.99 -50.46 -6.21
C ASP A 479 -18.59 -49.98 -5.82
N LYS A 480 -17.52 -50.49 -6.47
CA LYS A 480 -16.13 -50.04 -6.26
C LYS A 480 -15.89 -48.60 -6.74
N VAL A 481 -16.38 -48.26 -7.95
CA VAL A 481 -16.27 -46.89 -8.47
C VAL A 481 -16.97 -45.92 -7.56
N GLU A 482 -18.20 -46.24 -7.09
CA GLU A 482 -18.94 -45.39 -6.15
C GLU A 482 -18.22 -45.24 -4.81
N GLU A 483 -17.60 -46.31 -4.25
CA GLU A 483 -16.77 -46.23 -3.06
C GLU A 483 -15.61 -45.23 -3.25
N GLN A 484 -14.87 -45.35 -4.37
CA GLN A 484 -13.78 -44.44 -4.67
C GLN A 484 -14.25 -43.00 -4.90
N MET A 485 -15.38 -42.82 -5.58
CA MET A 485 -15.99 -41.50 -5.76
C MET A 485 -16.29 -40.84 -4.39
N HIS A 486 -16.87 -41.59 -3.45
CA HIS A 486 -17.09 -41.09 -2.09
C HIS A 486 -15.79 -40.76 -1.35
N ALA A 487 -14.75 -41.60 -1.53
CA ALA A 487 -13.44 -41.36 -0.95
C ALA A 487 -12.80 -40.07 -1.52
N GLN A 488 -12.87 -39.89 -2.83
CA GLN A 488 -12.30 -38.70 -3.50
C GLN A 488 -13.12 -37.41 -3.20
N ALA A 489 -14.44 -37.52 -3.11
CA ALA A 489 -15.29 -36.40 -2.73
C ALA A 489 -14.94 -35.90 -1.30
N LYS A 490 -14.64 -36.82 -0.35
CA LYS A 490 -14.12 -36.45 0.99
C LYS A 490 -12.75 -35.76 0.95
N ARG A 491 -11.94 -36.01 -0.09
CA ARG A 491 -10.67 -35.29 -0.38
C ARG A 491 -10.86 -34.01 -1.17
N THR A 492 -12.10 -33.50 -1.24
CA THR A 492 -12.45 -32.23 -1.93
C THR A 492 -12.32 -32.24 -3.45
N MET A 493 -12.25 -33.42 -4.05
CA MET A 493 -12.19 -33.55 -5.50
C MET A 493 -13.56 -33.27 -6.13
N LYS A 494 -13.56 -32.51 -7.23
CA LYS A 494 -14.72 -32.39 -8.12
C LYS A 494 -14.67 -33.54 -9.11
N LEU A 495 -15.77 -34.31 -9.21
CA LEU A 495 -15.85 -35.49 -10.04
C LEU A 495 -16.57 -35.20 -11.35
N LEU A 496 -15.99 -35.62 -12.45
CA LEU A 496 -16.53 -35.48 -13.81
C LEU A 496 -16.33 -36.78 -14.56
N SER A 497 -17.37 -37.38 -15.13
CA SER A 497 -17.22 -38.59 -15.94
C SER A 497 -17.09 -38.28 -17.43
N VAL A 498 -16.24 -39.05 -18.10
CA VAL A 498 -16.12 -39.08 -19.56
C VAL A 498 -16.47 -40.48 -20.04
N ALA A 499 -17.42 -40.57 -20.98
CA ALA A 499 -17.86 -41.82 -21.57
C ALA A 499 -17.95 -41.68 -23.08
N LYS A 500 -17.88 -42.80 -23.78
CA LYS A 500 -18.09 -42.96 -25.21
C LYS A 500 -19.35 -43.79 -25.43
N ILE A 501 -20.19 -43.35 -26.37
CA ILE A 501 -21.33 -44.15 -26.82
C ILE A 501 -21.00 -44.65 -28.25
N SER A 502 -21.02 -45.95 -28.40
CA SER A 502 -20.79 -46.63 -29.69
C SER A 502 -21.58 -47.98 -29.74
N ASP A 503 -22.17 -48.31 -30.89
CA ASP A 503 -22.86 -49.58 -31.12
C ASP A 503 -23.91 -49.93 -30.04
N GLY A 504 -24.60 -48.90 -29.50
CA GLY A 504 -25.60 -49.12 -28.44
C GLY A 504 -25.02 -49.33 -27.05
N LYS A 505 -23.73 -49.29 -26.88
CA LYS A 505 -23.00 -49.41 -25.61
C LYS A 505 -22.63 -48.01 -25.10
N THR A 506 -22.69 -47.84 -23.78
CA THR A 506 -22.10 -46.66 -23.08
C THR A 506 -20.83 -47.16 -22.36
N VAL A 507 -19.68 -46.74 -22.85
CA VAL A 507 -18.38 -47.18 -22.33
C VAL A 507 -17.77 -46.08 -21.46
N LEU A 508 -17.58 -46.31 -20.16
CA LEU A 508 -16.92 -45.39 -19.27
C LEU A 508 -15.42 -45.35 -19.58
N MET A 509 -14.90 -44.19 -19.94
CA MET A 509 -13.47 -43.98 -20.13
C MET A 509 -12.71 -43.67 -18.83
N ALA A 510 -13.26 -42.82 -18.01
CA ALA A 510 -12.79 -42.54 -16.66
C ALA A 510 -13.76 -41.62 -15.88
N VAL A 511 -13.65 -41.67 -14.55
CA VAL A 511 -14.10 -40.59 -13.68
C VAL A 511 -12.88 -39.72 -13.34
N LEU A 512 -12.95 -38.45 -13.72
CA LEU A 512 -11.90 -37.46 -13.55
C LEU A 512 -12.00 -36.81 -12.18
N CYS A 513 -10.90 -36.76 -11.45
CA CYS A 513 -10.79 -36.11 -10.15
C CYS A 513 -10.07 -34.78 -10.30
N LEU A 514 -10.83 -33.68 -10.23
CA LEU A 514 -10.30 -32.33 -10.36
C LEU A 514 -10.24 -31.64 -8.99
N ARG A 515 -9.15 -30.90 -8.73
CA ARG A 515 -8.99 -30.14 -7.51
C ARG A 515 -8.33 -28.78 -7.79
N ASP A 516 -8.71 -27.79 -7.03
CA ASP A 516 -7.96 -26.55 -6.91
C ASP A 516 -6.90 -26.73 -5.82
N ASN A 517 -5.64 -26.85 -6.23
CA ASN A 517 -4.53 -27.18 -5.32
C ASN A 517 -4.15 -25.99 -4.45
N VAL A 518 -3.78 -26.28 -3.19
CA VAL A 518 -3.14 -25.28 -2.32
C VAL A 518 -1.84 -24.82 -2.96
N ARG A 519 -1.57 -23.54 -2.92
CA ARG A 519 -0.34 -22.97 -3.46
C ARG A 519 0.86 -23.45 -2.66
N THR A 520 1.96 -23.71 -3.33
CA THR A 520 3.18 -24.20 -2.66
C THR A 520 3.76 -23.18 -1.67
N ASP A 521 3.59 -21.87 -1.95
CA ASP A 521 4.04 -20.80 -1.09
C ASP A 521 3.07 -20.49 0.08
N ALA A 522 1.83 -20.99 0.04
CA ALA A 522 0.81 -20.69 1.05
C ALA A 522 1.17 -21.26 2.42
N VAL A 523 1.60 -22.53 2.50
CA VAL A 523 1.89 -23.20 3.77
C VAL A 523 2.99 -22.49 4.55
N GLU A 524 4.12 -22.22 3.90
CA GLU A 524 5.24 -21.52 4.51
C GLU A 524 4.86 -20.08 4.91
N THR A 525 4.14 -19.37 4.02
CA THR A 525 3.73 -18.00 4.30
C THR A 525 2.74 -17.89 5.45
N VAL A 526 1.75 -18.79 5.53
CA VAL A 526 0.80 -18.84 6.65
C VAL A 526 1.53 -19.06 7.97
N GLN A 527 2.52 -19.97 8.01
CA GLN A 527 3.34 -20.19 9.19
C GLN A 527 4.11 -18.92 9.59
N ILE A 528 4.78 -18.27 8.63
CA ILE A 528 5.54 -17.01 8.89
C ILE A 528 4.61 -15.92 9.42
N LEU A 529 3.39 -15.77 8.86
CA LEU A 529 2.42 -14.78 9.32
C LEU A 529 1.93 -15.08 10.73
N ASN A 530 1.62 -16.34 11.05
CA ASN A 530 1.23 -16.75 12.40
C ASN A 530 2.36 -16.50 13.42
N ASP A 531 3.62 -16.83 13.08
CA ASP A 531 4.80 -16.57 13.92
C ASP A 531 5.03 -15.06 14.12
N ALA A 532 4.65 -14.26 13.14
CA ALA A 532 4.68 -12.80 13.17
C ALA A 532 3.52 -12.18 13.98
N GLY A 533 2.66 -12.99 14.62
CA GLY A 533 1.51 -12.55 15.40
C GLY A 533 0.30 -12.12 14.56
N ILE A 534 0.23 -12.56 13.29
CA ILE A 534 -0.88 -12.26 12.39
C ILE A 534 -1.76 -13.49 12.27
N GLN A 535 -2.97 -13.40 12.78
CA GLN A 535 -3.97 -14.46 12.66
C GLN A 535 -4.47 -14.54 11.21
N VAL A 536 -4.29 -15.70 10.57
CA VAL A 536 -4.85 -15.97 9.24
C VAL A 536 -6.19 -16.66 9.39
N VAL A 537 -7.25 -16.11 8.76
CA VAL A 537 -8.62 -16.62 8.77
C VAL A 537 -9.07 -16.82 7.32
N MET A 538 -9.38 -18.07 6.95
CA MET A 538 -9.92 -18.38 5.62
C MET A 538 -11.43 -18.17 5.59
N VAL A 539 -11.91 -17.42 4.59
CA VAL A 539 -13.35 -17.13 4.39
C VAL A 539 -13.74 -17.54 2.98
N THR A 540 -14.60 -18.56 2.85
CA THR A 540 -14.94 -19.14 1.54
C THR A 540 -16.43 -19.46 1.41
N GLY A 541 -16.95 -19.41 0.18
CA GLY A 541 -18.28 -19.89 -0.17
C GLY A 541 -18.42 -21.42 -0.25
N ASP A 542 -17.29 -22.18 -0.16
CA ASP A 542 -17.29 -23.63 -0.25
C ASP A 542 -17.96 -24.32 0.96
N ALA A 543 -18.27 -25.62 0.78
CA ALA A 543 -18.76 -26.46 1.86
C ALA A 543 -17.71 -26.60 2.98
N GLU A 544 -18.19 -26.84 4.19
CA GLU A 544 -17.35 -26.90 5.40
C GLU A 544 -16.24 -27.96 5.30
N GLU A 545 -16.57 -29.14 4.82
CA GLU A 545 -15.61 -30.23 4.68
C GLU A 545 -14.44 -29.85 3.75
N THR A 546 -14.75 -29.18 2.64
CA THR A 546 -13.74 -28.67 1.68
C THR A 546 -12.90 -27.58 2.32
N ALA A 547 -13.52 -26.64 3.01
CA ALA A 547 -12.84 -25.53 3.65
C ALA A 547 -11.88 -26.03 4.76
N VAL A 548 -12.35 -26.95 5.60
CA VAL A 548 -11.54 -27.54 6.68
C VAL A 548 -10.34 -28.31 6.11
N ALA A 549 -10.54 -29.10 5.06
CA ALA A 549 -9.45 -29.87 4.45
C ALA A 549 -8.34 -28.95 3.88
N ILE A 550 -8.73 -27.91 3.15
CA ILE A 550 -7.79 -26.92 2.59
C ILE A 550 -7.10 -26.11 3.70
N ALA A 551 -7.84 -25.69 4.74
CA ALA A 551 -7.27 -24.97 5.87
C ALA A 551 -6.24 -25.79 6.66
N LYS A 552 -6.46 -27.10 6.81
CA LYS A 552 -5.47 -28.02 7.40
C LYS A 552 -4.24 -28.15 6.51
N GLU A 553 -4.43 -28.35 5.21
CA GLU A 553 -3.33 -28.45 4.24
C GLU A 553 -2.49 -27.17 4.17
N ALA A 554 -3.13 -26.00 4.25
CA ALA A 554 -2.47 -24.69 4.28
C ALA A 554 -1.87 -24.30 5.64
N GLY A 555 -2.07 -25.10 6.70
CA GLY A 555 -1.56 -24.80 8.05
C GLY A 555 -2.33 -23.69 8.80
N ILE A 556 -3.51 -23.29 8.30
CA ILE A 556 -4.38 -22.30 8.95
C ILE A 556 -5.07 -22.90 10.17
N LEU A 557 -5.52 -24.15 10.06
CA LEU A 557 -6.17 -24.91 11.13
C LEU A 557 -5.14 -25.86 11.74
N ALA A 558 -4.51 -25.45 12.84
CA ALA A 558 -3.41 -26.19 13.48
C ALA A 558 -3.78 -26.83 14.81
N ASP A 559 -4.65 -26.21 15.61
CA ASP A 559 -5.06 -26.68 16.94
C ASP A 559 -6.58 -26.91 17.00
N GLU A 560 -7.02 -28.11 16.71
CA GLU A 560 -8.45 -28.48 16.69
C GLU A 560 -9.21 -28.23 18.01
N LYS A 561 -8.50 -27.98 19.11
CA LYS A 561 -9.13 -27.71 20.42
C LYS A 561 -9.38 -26.22 20.65
N LYS A 562 -8.61 -25.36 19.98
CA LYS A 562 -8.68 -23.91 20.15
C LYS A 562 -9.25 -23.21 18.91
N ASP A 563 -8.91 -23.74 17.75
CA ASP A 563 -9.28 -23.15 16.48
C ASP A 563 -10.77 -23.36 16.21
N VAL A 564 -11.47 -22.29 15.84
CA VAL A 564 -12.91 -22.29 15.59
C VAL A 564 -13.17 -22.28 14.09
N VAL A 565 -14.07 -23.15 13.67
CA VAL A 565 -14.67 -23.18 12.33
C VAL A 565 -16.13 -22.81 12.46
N LEU A 566 -16.62 -21.93 11.59
CA LEU A 566 -18.04 -21.56 11.53
C LEU A 566 -18.57 -21.70 10.11
N THR A 567 -19.82 -22.11 9.99
CA THR A 567 -20.60 -21.96 8.76
C THR A 567 -21.31 -20.62 8.76
N HIS A 568 -21.76 -20.16 7.57
CA HIS A 568 -22.63 -18.98 7.47
C HIS A 568 -23.85 -19.05 8.41
N GLU A 569 -24.53 -20.21 8.46
CA GLU A 569 -25.72 -20.40 9.26
C GLU A 569 -25.47 -20.32 10.78
N GLU A 570 -24.31 -20.80 11.23
CA GLU A 570 -23.87 -20.68 12.62
C GLU A 570 -23.51 -19.25 12.96
N MET A 571 -22.79 -18.58 12.06
CA MET A 571 -22.38 -17.19 12.23
C MET A 571 -23.59 -16.24 12.23
N GLU A 572 -24.64 -16.53 11.43
CA GLU A 572 -25.90 -15.73 11.39
C GLU A 572 -26.68 -15.82 12.71
N LYS A 573 -26.58 -16.94 13.43
CA LYS A 573 -27.23 -17.14 14.74
C LYS A 573 -26.54 -16.39 15.87
N LEU A 574 -25.25 -16.01 15.70
CA LEU A 574 -24.50 -15.29 16.71
C LEU A 574 -24.80 -13.80 16.62
N SER A 575 -25.05 -13.17 17.75
CA SER A 575 -25.05 -11.73 17.88
C SER A 575 -23.63 -11.17 17.63
N ASP A 576 -23.53 -9.89 17.32
CA ASP A 576 -22.24 -9.23 17.10
C ASP A 576 -21.31 -9.34 18.31
N GLU A 577 -21.87 -9.23 19.53
CA GLU A 577 -21.10 -9.36 20.78
C GLU A 577 -20.60 -10.79 21.05
N GLU A 578 -21.36 -11.81 20.62
CA GLU A 578 -20.93 -13.20 20.71
C GLU A 578 -19.86 -13.49 19.66
N LEU A 579 -20.03 -13.00 18.43
CA LEU A 579 -19.07 -13.20 17.36
C LEU A 579 -17.73 -12.51 17.69
N LYS A 580 -17.72 -11.31 18.29
CA LYS A 580 -16.49 -10.65 18.78
C LYS A 580 -15.69 -11.52 19.77
N LYS A 581 -16.35 -12.33 20.60
CA LYS A 581 -15.66 -13.25 21.53
C LYS A 581 -15.04 -14.44 20.83
N VAL A 582 -15.59 -14.85 19.69
CA VAL A 582 -15.11 -15.99 18.90
C VAL A 582 -13.96 -15.59 17.97
N LEU A 583 -13.97 -14.33 17.46
CA LEU A 583 -12.99 -13.82 16.49
C LEU A 583 -11.51 -14.14 16.81
N PRO A 584 -11.01 -14.08 18.06
CA PRO A 584 -9.61 -14.38 18.34
C PRO A 584 -9.17 -15.81 18.02
N ASN A 585 -10.11 -16.76 18.04
CA ASN A 585 -9.85 -18.16 17.76
C ASN A 585 -10.42 -18.62 16.41
N LEU A 586 -11.08 -17.74 15.67
CA LEU A 586 -11.67 -18.06 14.38
C LEU A 586 -10.57 -18.34 13.35
N ARG A 587 -10.68 -19.47 12.62
CA ARG A 587 -9.75 -19.84 11.56
C ARG A 587 -10.41 -20.05 10.21
N VAL A 588 -11.65 -20.51 10.18
CA VAL A 588 -12.36 -20.81 8.94
C VAL A 588 -13.81 -20.35 9.03
N VAL A 589 -14.28 -19.69 7.98
CA VAL A 589 -15.71 -19.48 7.75
C VAL A 589 -16.07 -20.06 6.40
N SER A 590 -16.97 -21.06 6.41
CA SER A 590 -17.45 -21.78 5.24
C SER A 590 -18.84 -21.32 4.81
N ARG A 591 -19.22 -21.56 3.55
CA ARG A 591 -20.49 -21.11 2.92
C ARG A 591 -20.74 -19.61 3.08
N ALA A 592 -19.67 -18.82 3.24
CA ALA A 592 -19.75 -17.39 3.48
C ALA A 592 -20.39 -16.65 2.30
N LYS A 593 -21.23 -15.70 2.61
CA LYS A 593 -21.81 -14.72 1.67
C LYS A 593 -20.95 -13.45 1.62
N PRO A 594 -21.05 -12.61 0.58
CA PRO A 594 -20.28 -11.38 0.48
C PRO A 594 -20.41 -10.45 1.71
N LEU A 595 -21.60 -10.33 2.28
CA LEU A 595 -21.86 -9.51 3.45
C LEU A 595 -21.19 -10.07 4.73
N ASP A 596 -20.98 -11.38 4.82
CA ASP A 596 -20.31 -12.00 5.95
C ASP A 596 -18.85 -11.58 6.03
N LYS A 597 -18.15 -11.52 4.88
CA LYS A 597 -16.78 -11.03 4.78
C LYS A 597 -16.67 -9.60 5.32
N LYS A 598 -17.58 -8.71 4.92
CA LYS A 598 -17.61 -7.33 5.42
C LYS A 598 -17.93 -7.27 6.92
N ARG A 599 -18.89 -8.08 7.42
CA ARG A 599 -19.27 -8.15 8.84
C ARG A 599 -18.09 -8.58 9.71
N LEU A 600 -17.34 -9.63 9.32
CA LEU A 600 -16.18 -10.11 10.02
C LEU A 600 -15.08 -9.03 10.15
N VAL A 601 -14.76 -8.36 9.05
CA VAL A 601 -13.80 -7.25 9.05
C VAL A 601 -14.25 -6.14 9.99
N SER A 602 -15.50 -5.68 9.86
CA SER A 602 -16.03 -4.59 10.68
C SER A 602 -16.04 -4.91 12.18
N LEU A 603 -16.44 -6.13 12.57
CA LEU A 603 -16.45 -6.54 13.99
C LEU A 603 -15.03 -6.73 14.53
N SER A 604 -14.09 -7.21 13.70
CA SER A 604 -12.69 -7.32 14.08
C SER A 604 -12.06 -5.95 14.33
N GLN A 605 -12.37 -4.95 13.50
CA GLN A 605 -11.94 -3.56 13.70
C GLN A 605 -12.50 -2.97 15.00
N GLN A 606 -13.73 -3.31 15.38
CA GLN A 606 -14.35 -2.85 16.62
C GLN A 606 -13.70 -3.39 17.90
N ILE A 607 -12.95 -4.48 17.82
CA ILE A 607 -12.13 -5.00 18.92
C ILE A 607 -10.66 -4.58 18.81
N ASP A 608 -10.40 -3.47 18.11
CA ASP A 608 -9.09 -2.81 17.95
C ASP A 608 -8.06 -3.57 17.10
N ASN A 609 -8.53 -4.50 16.25
CA ASN A 609 -7.67 -5.16 15.27
C ASN A 609 -7.44 -4.27 14.03
N VAL A 610 -6.24 -4.41 13.45
CA VAL A 610 -5.89 -3.91 12.12
C VAL A 610 -6.03 -5.08 11.15
N CYS A 611 -7.02 -4.99 10.27
CA CYS A 611 -7.47 -6.10 9.44
C CYS A 611 -6.95 -5.99 8.01
N GLY A 612 -6.27 -7.02 7.53
CA GLY A 612 -6.07 -7.26 6.11
C GLY A 612 -7.20 -8.10 5.53
N MET A 613 -7.56 -7.88 4.27
CA MET A 613 -8.50 -8.70 3.52
C MET A 613 -7.93 -9.01 2.15
N THR A 614 -7.96 -10.28 1.71
CA THR A 614 -7.64 -10.63 0.33
C THR A 614 -8.91 -10.99 -0.45
N GLY A 615 -8.90 -10.72 -1.75
CA GLY A 615 -9.99 -11.10 -2.63
C GLY A 615 -9.65 -10.92 -4.10
N ASP A 616 -10.36 -11.65 -4.98
CA ASP A 616 -10.18 -11.62 -6.43
C ASP A 616 -11.49 -11.33 -7.18
N GLY A 617 -12.63 -11.43 -6.50
CA GLY A 617 -13.95 -11.33 -7.10
C GLY A 617 -14.70 -10.04 -6.77
N VAL A 618 -15.75 -9.76 -7.54
CA VAL A 618 -16.73 -8.67 -7.28
C VAL A 618 -17.34 -8.81 -5.88
N ASN A 619 -17.52 -10.05 -5.41
CA ASN A 619 -18.10 -10.36 -4.11
C ASN A 619 -17.22 -9.93 -2.93
N ASP A 620 -15.91 -9.75 -3.16
CA ASP A 620 -14.94 -9.38 -2.15
C ASP A 620 -14.78 -7.86 -2.02
N ALA A 621 -15.12 -7.10 -3.05
CA ALA A 621 -14.94 -5.67 -3.11
C ALA A 621 -15.49 -4.90 -1.88
N PRO A 622 -16.69 -5.20 -1.34
CA PRO A 622 -17.17 -4.54 -0.13
C PRO A 622 -16.32 -4.81 1.12
N ALA A 623 -15.70 -5.99 1.21
CA ALA A 623 -14.84 -6.36 2.33
C ALA A 623 -13.41 -5.82 2.15
N LEU A 624 -12.88 -5.81 0.91
CA LEU A 624 -11.60 -5.17 0.56
C LEU A 624 -11.63 -3.69 0.92
N LYS A 625 -12.70 -2.98 0.55
CA LYS A 625 -12.87 -1.55 0.86
C LYS A 625 -13.08 -1.26 2.35
N GLN A 626 -13.68 -2.21 3.10
CA GLN A 626 -13.90 -2.09 4.54
C GLN A 626 -12.63 -2.33 5.34
N ALA A 627 -11.73 -3.18 4.88
CA ALA A 627 -10.49 -3.53 5.57
C ALA A 627 -9.58 -2.32 5.77
N ASP A 628 -8.64 -2.43 6.72
CA ASP A 628 -7.58 -1.44 6.88
C ASP A 628 -6.59 -1.54 5.73
N ILE A 629 -6.40 -2.77 5.21
CA ILE A 629 -5.61 -3.06 4.02
C ILE A 629 -6.36 -4.07 3.14
N GLY A 630 -6.83 -3.63 1.99
CA GLY A 630 -7.39 -4.50 0.95
C GLY A 630 -6.29 -5.00 0.01
N PHE A 631 -6.05 -6.32 -0.03
CA PHE A 631 -5.12 -6.97 -0.97
C PHE A 631 -5.92 -7.58 -2.11
N ALA A 632 -5.94 -6.95 -3.27
CA ALA A 632 -6.54 -7.52 -4.48
C ALA A 632 -5.52 -8.40 -5.22
N MET A 633 -5.98 -9.51 -5.79
CA MET A 633 -5.13 -10.38 -6.58
C MET A 633 -4.99 -9.84 -8.02
N GLY A 634 -3.83 -10.03 -8.63
CA GLY A 634 -3.53 -9.50 -9.98
C GLY A 634 -4.40 -10.08 -11.08
N ASP A 635 -4.77 -11.36 -10.98
CA ASP A 635 -5.72 -12.03 -11.88
C ASP A 635 -7.19 -11.78 -11.47
N GLY A 636 -7.43 -11.01 -10.41
CA GLY A 636 -8.76 -10.67 -9.94
C GLY A 636 -9.50 -9.73 -10.89
N THR A 637 -10.81 -9.59 -10.67
CA THR A 637 -11.65 -8.68 -11.45
C THR A 637 -11.22 -7.22 -11.26
N ALA A 638 -11.46 -6.39 -12.27
CA ALA A 638 -11.14 -4.95 -12.21
C ALA A 638 -11.76 -4.27 -10.98
N VAL A 639 -12.96 -4.70 -10.58
CA VAL A 639 -13.67 -4.20 -9.39
C VAL A 639 -12.95 -4.55 -8.10
N ALA A 640 -12.42 -5.78 -7.99
CA ALA A 640 -11.64 -6.19 -6.83
C ALA A 640 -10.32 -5.41 -6.77
N GLN A 641 -9.64 -5.23 -7.91
CA GLN A 641 -8.39 -4.46 -8.00
C GLN A 641 -8.59 -2.98 -7.64
N GLU A 642 -9.70 -2.37 -8.06
CA GLU A 642 -10.03 -0.97 -7.72
C GLU A 642 -10.44 -0.81 -6.25
N ALA A 643 -11.09 -1.83 -5.66
CA ALA A 643 -11.46 -1.82 -4.25
C ALA A 643 -10.26 -2.11 -3.32
N GLY A 644 -9.19 -2.69 -3.85
CA GLY A 644 -7.98 -3.03 -3.11
C GLY A 644 -7.04 -1.85 -2.95
N ASP A 645 -6.42 -1.75 -1.78
CA ASP A 645 -5.37 -0.77 -1.50
C ASP A 645 -4.01 -1.20 -2.09
N VAL A 646 -3.81 -2.49 -2.20
CA VAL A 646 -2.59 -3.13 -2.73
C VAL A 646 -2.98 -4.23 -3.71
N VAL A 647 -2.41 -4.21 -4.92
CA VAL A 647 -2.64 -5.28 -5.92
C VAL A 647 -1.42 -6.19 -5.99
N ILE A 648 -1.63 -7.49 -5.78
CA ILE A 648 -0.60 -8.53 -5.80
C ILE A 648 -0.49 -9.11 -7.21
N LEU A 649 0.38 -8.53 -8.05
CA LEU A 649 0.45 -8.83 -9.48
C LEU A 649 0.84 -10.29 -9.80
N ASN A 650 1.54 -10.97 -8.91
CA ASN A 650 1.95 -12.38 -9.05
C ASN A 650 1.03 -13.37 -8.34
N ASN A 651 -0.06 -12.89 -7.75
CA ASN A 651 -1.04 -13.68 -6.97
C ASN A 651 -0.44 -14.50 -5.81
N SER A 652 0.73 -14.12 -5.28
CA SER A 652 1.46 -14.88 -4.25
C SER A 652 1.19 -14.34 -2.85
N LEU A 653 0.84 -15.23 -1.91
CA LEU A 653 0.76 -14.87 -0.49
C LEU A 653 2.09 -14.38 0.09
N THR A 654 3.21 -14.82 -0.48
CA THR A 654 4.55 -14.33 -0.10
C THR A 654 4.68 -12.82 -0.29
N SER A 655 4.00 -12.27 -1.30
CA SER A 655 3.97 -10.81 -1.52
C SER A 655 3.25 -10.06 -0.40
N ILE A 656 2.23 -10.66 0.24
CA ILE A 656 1.57 -10.07 1.42
C ILE A 656 2.54 -10.05 2.61
N LYS A 657 3.28 -11.15 2.85
CA LYS A 657 4.38 -11.19 3.85
C LYS A 657 5.41 -10.10 3.56
N ASP A 658 5.77 -9.90 2.29
CA ASP A 658 6.73 -8.86 1.89
C ASP A 658 6.18 -7.45 2.12
N CYS A 659 4.87 -7.21 1.92
CA CYS A 659 4.22 -5.96 2.31
C CYS A 659 4.36 -5.69 3.80
N VAL A 660 4.04 -6.68 4.65
CA VAL A 660 4.15 -6.56 6.10
C VAL A 660 5.59 -6.28 6.53
N LEU A 661 6.55 -7.04 6.01
CA LEU A 661 7.97 -6.88 6.35
C LEU A 661 8.49 -5.48 5.96
N ASN A 662 8.14 -5.00 4.77
CA ASN A 662 8.53 -3.66 4.32
C ASN A 662 7.89 -2.55 5.16
N SER A 663 6.61 -2.66 5.46
CA SER A 663 5.90 -1.68 6.29
C SER A 663 6.41 -1.68 7.74
N ARG A 664 6.75 -2.84 8.31
CA ARG A 664 7.44 -2.92 9.61
C ARG A 664 8.82 -2.26 9.57
N THR A 665 9.58 -2.46 8.48
CA THR A 665 10.86 -1.77 8.27
C THR A 665 10.67 -0.26 8.20
N MET A 666 9.63 0.19 7.50
CA MET A 666 9.26 1.60 7.42
C MET A 666 8.93 2.18 8.80
N ALA A 667 8.08 1.51 9.60
CA ALA A 667 7.74 1.93 10.95
C ALA A 667 8.98 2.01 11.88
N LYS A 668 9.93 1.07 11.75
CA LYS A 668 11.23 1.13 12.45
C LYS A 668 12.07 2.32 12.01
N SER A 669 12.14 2.62 10.72
CA SER A 669 12.86 3.78 10.17
C SER A 669 12.29 5.10 10.69
N VAL A 670 10.96 5.23 10.72
CA VAL A 670 10.26 6.37 11.32
C VAL A 670 10.58 6.48 12.82
N GLY A 671 10.56 5.36 13.56
CA GLY A 671 10.94 5.33 14.98
C GLY A 671 12.37 5.80 15.24
N LYS A 672 13.34 5.41 14.40
CA LYS A 672 14.73 5.86 14.48
C LYS A 672 14.85 7.37 14.20
N PHE A 673 14.19 7.85 13.16
CA PHE A 673 14.16 9.29 12.88
C PHE A 673 13.52 10.08 14.03
N LEU A 674 12.43 9.55 14.63
CA LEU A 674 11.77 10.16 15.77
C LEU A 674 12.72 10.32 16.98
N ILE A 675 13.54 9.30 17.29
CA ILE A 675 14.57 9.40 18.34
C ILE A 675 15.56 10.52 18.01
N PHE A 676 16.04 10.55 16.77
CA PHE A 676 17.01 11.55 16.31
C PHE A 676 16.44 12.98 16.48
N GLN A 677 15.30 13.25 15.89
CA GLN A 677 14.68 14.58 15.87
C GLN A 677 14.25 15.04 17.27
N LEU A 678 13.59 14.17 18.04
CA LEU A 678 13.15 14.55 19.40
C LEU A 678 14.32 14.75 20.36
N THR A 679 15.44 14.07 20.16
CA THR A 679 16.67 14.35 20.93
C THR A 679 17.14 15.79 20.67
N VAL A 680 17.15 16.21 19.42
CA VAL A 680 17.50 17.58 19.03
C VAL A 680 16.58 18.59 19.68
N ASN A 681 15.26 18.43 19.47
CA ASN A 681 14.26 19.39 19.93
C ASN A 681 14.26 19.51 21.48
N ILE A 682 14.31 18.39 22.18
CA ILE A 682 14.32 18.39 23.67
C ILE A 682 15.63 18.99 24.21
N SER A 683 16.79 18.67 23.61
CA SER A 683 18.07 19.25 24.04
C SER A 683 18.07 20.77 23.89
N THR A 684 17.64 21.23 22.71
CA THR A 684 17.58 22.66 22.40
C THR A 684 16.60 23.39 23.31
N LEU A 685 15.42 22.77 23.56
CA LEU A 685 14.41 23.30 24.48
C LEU A 685 14.96 23.46 25.89
N LEU A 686 15.64 22.44 26.42
CA LEU A 686 16.22 22.49 27.79
C LEU A 686 17.28 23.56 27.90
N ILE A 687 18.16 23.69 26.89
CA ILE A 687 19.21 24.74 26.90
C ILE A 687 18.58 26.14 26.93
N ASN A 688 17.52 26.37 26.12
CA ASN A 688 16.85 27.66 26.06
C ASN A 688 15.98 27.99 27.27
N ILE A 689 15.44 27.01 27.99
CA ILE A 689 14.78 27.22 29.29
C ILE A 689 15.79 27.63 30.37
N ILE A 690 16.99 27.01 30.33
CA ILE A 690 18.06 27.29 31.31
C ILE A 690 18.73 28.63 31.04
N ALA A 691 18.76 29.10 29.80
CA ALA A 691 19.44 30.34 29.38
C ALA A 691 19.05 31.58 30.24
N PRO A 692 17.76 31.95 30.44
CA PRO A 692 17.39 33.08 31.25
C PRO A 692 17.80 32.93 32.73
N ILE A 693 17.76 31.69 33.25
CA ILE A 693 18.12 31.37 34.63
C ILE A 693 19.61 31.64 34.84
N ARG A 694 20.46 31.29 33.86
CA ARG A 694 21.91 31.51 33.92
C ARG A 694 22.36 32.89 33.44
N GLY A 695 21.46 33.64 32.79
CA GLY A 695 21.78 34.93 32.18
C GLY A 695 22.51 34.83 30.84
N TRP A 696 22.38 33.69 30.17
CA TRP A 696 22.88 33.55 28.78
C TRP A 696 21.97 34.28 27.82
N THR A 697 22.58 35.05 26.90
CA THR A 697 21.85 35.69 25.82
C THR A 697 21.90 34.81 24.59
N GLU A 698 20.75 34.35 24.05
CA GLU A 698 20.58 33.61 22.83
C GLU A 698 21.66 32.51 22.58
N PRO A 699 21.53 31.33 23.26
CA PRO A 699 22.48 30.23 23.05
C PRO A 699 22.59 29.79 21.59
N PHE A 700 21.48 29.85 20.86
CA PHE A 700 21.38 29.57 19.43
C PHE A 700 20.76 30.77 18.70
N SER A 701 21.30 31.12 17.53
CA SER A 701 20.66 32.07 16.61
C SER A 701 19.49 31.43 15.86
N ILE A 702 18.53 32.24 15.39
CA ILE A 702 17.39 31.76 14.61
C ILE A 702 17.86 30.98 13.36
N VAL A 703 18.94 31.44 12.71
CA VAL A 703 19.48 30.75 11.51
C VAL A 703 20.09 29.40 11.87
N GLN A 704 20.77 29.27 13.01
CA GLN A 704 21.26 27.98 13.49
C GLN A 704 20.11 27.01 13.77
N ILE A 705 19.02 27.49 14.38
CA ILE A 705 17.82 26.70 14.65
C ILE A 705 17.19 26.18 13.35
N LEU A 706 17.05 27.03 12.37
CA LEU A 706 16.49 26.66 11.07
C LEU A 706 17.38 25.72 10.28
N TRP A 707 18.69 25.88 10.37
CA TRP A 707 19.63 24.90 9.85
C TRP A 707 19.40 23.51 10.45
N ILE A 708 19.25 23.46 11.78
CA ILE A 708 19.03 22.18 12.49
C ILE A 708 17.69 21.58 12.10
N ASN A 709 16.58 22.29 12.28
CA ASN A 709 15.25 21.72 12.19
C ASN A 709 14.79 21.49 10.73
N LEU A 710 15.24 22.33 9.79
CA LEU A 710 14.75 22.24 8.42
C LEU A 710 15.70 21.44 7.54
N ILE A 711 16.98 21.86 7.45
CA ILE A 711 17.90 21.26 6.48
C ILE A 711 18.46 19.95 7.01
N MET A 712 18.95 19.94 8.25
CA MET A 712 19.55 18.74 8.84
C MET A 712 18.51 17.63 9.08
N ASP A 713 17.31 17.96 9.56
CA ASP A 713 16.23 16.98 9.79
C ASP A 713 15.74 16.37 8.47
N THR A 714 15.62 17.16 7.40
CA THR A 714 15.25 16.64 6.08
C THR A 714 16.31 15.68 5.53
N LEU A 715 17.58 16.07 5.63
CA LEU A 715 18.68 15.18 5.21
C LEU A 715 18.71 13.91 6.06
N ALA A 716 18.50 14.02 7.38
CA ALA A 716 18.42 12.87 8.27
C ALA A 716 17.22 11.96 7.92
N ALA A 717 16.07 12.50 7.54
CA ALA A 717 14.93 11.73 7.07
C ALA A 717 15.31 10.86 5.85
N MET A 718 16.05 11.40 4.89
CA MET A 718 16.56 10.63 3.75
C MET A 718 17.56 9.54 4.17
N ALA A 719 18.40 9.81 5.18
CA ALA A 719 19.37 8.85 5.69
C ALA A 719 18.69 7.65 6.37
N PHE A 720 17.72 7.91 7.26
CA PHE A 720 16.99 6.85 7.97
C PHE A 720 15.94 6.14 7.09
N GLY A 721 15.43 6.80 6.05
CA GLY A 721 14.49 6.19 5.08
C GLY A 721 15.10 5.04 4.27
N GLY A 722 16.42 5.01 4.08
CA GLY A 722 17.14 3.98 3.34
C GLY A 722 17.59 2.76 4.16
N GLU A 723 17.03 2.52 5.35
CA GLU A 723 17.40 1.37 6.18
C GLU A 723 17.06 0.03 5.50
N PRO A 724 17.92 -0.99 5.62
CA PRO A 724 17.73 -2.28 4.99
C PRO A 724 16.55 -3.04 5.60
N ILE A 725 15.89 -3.84 4.75
CA ILE A 725 14.81 -4.74 5.15
C ILE A 725 15.43 -5.94 5.87
N LEU A 726 15.04 -6.18 7.11
CA LEU A 726 15.60 -7.25 7.93
C LEU A 726 14.50 -8.25 8.33
N ASP A 727 14.66 -9.52 7.98
CA ASP A 727 13.71 -10.60 8.29
C ASP A 727 13.38 -10.72 9.78
N ARG A 728 14.28 -10.28 10.66
CA ARG A 728 14.04 -10.24 12.10
C ARG A 728 12.80 -9.41 12.51
N TYR A 729 12.39 -8.43 11.68
CA TYR A 729 11.22 -7.60 11.96
C TYR A 729 9.90 -8.37 11.81
N MET A 730 9.92 -9.53 11.12
CA MET A 730 8.77 -10.44 11.12
C MET A 730 8.55 -11.15 12.45
N LYS A 731 9.56 -11.21 13.32
CA LYS A 731 9.44 -11.81 14.66
C LYS A 731 8.85 -10.86 15.71
N ASP A 732 8.74 -9.57 15.38
CA ASP A 732 8.11 -8.58 16.25
C ASP A 732 6.59 -8.80 16.24
N GLN A 733 5.95 -8.71 17.40
CA GLN A 733 4.50 -8.74 17.49
C GLN A 733 3.91 -7.44 16.93
N PRO A 734 2.76 -7.48 16.24
CA PRO A 734 2.13 -6.28 15.71
C PRO A 734 1.68 -5.36 16.86
N ALA A 735 2.02 -4.07 16.75
CA ALA A 735 1.56 -3.07 17.68
C ALA A 735 0.07 -2.78 17.45
N LYS A 736 -0.69 -2.57 18.53
CA LYS A 736 -2.11 -2.21 18.43
C LYS A 736 -2.28 -0.80 17.87
N ARG A 737 -3.45 -0.53 17.30
CA ARG A 737 -3.80 0.81 16.81
C ARG A 737 -3.68 1.87 17.90
N THR A 738 -4.07 1.54 19.12
CA THR A 738 -4.05 2.41 20.30
C THR A 738 -2.69 2.52 20.99
N ASP A 739 -1.70 1.69 20.64
CA ASP A 739 -0.38 1.73 21.25
C ASP A 739 0.36 3.03 20.91
N ASN A 740 1.04 3.58 21.91
CA ASN A 740 1.83 4.79 21.74
C ASN A 740 3.11 4.48 20.94
N ILE A 741 3.38 5.28 19.90
CA ILE A 741 4.61 5.17 19.11
C ILE A 741 5.88 5.42 19.96
N LEU A 742 5.77 6.26 21.01
CA LEU A 742 6.83 6.51 21.97
C LEU A 742 6.95 5.35 22.97
N THR A 743 7.56 4.26 22.54
CA THR A 743 7.85 3.11 23.41
C THR A 743 8.80 3.47 24.56
N PRO A 744 8.87 2.67 25.65
CA PRO A 744 9.85 2.88 26.71
C PRO A 744 11.30 2.96 26.21
N TYR A 745 11.64 2.16 25.19
CA TYR A 745 12.94 2.21 24.52
C TYR A 745 13.19 3.57 23.87
N ILE A 746 12.24 4.06 23.07
CA ILE A 746 12.33 5.37 22.39
C ILE A 746 12.45 6.51 23.42
N LYS A 747 11.60 6.51 24.44
CA LYS A 747 11.65 7.52 25.53
C LYS A 747 12.99 7.54 26.25
N SER A 748 13.55 6.36 26.57
CA SER A 748 14.86 6.28 27.25
C SER A 748 16.00 6.77 26.35
N ALA A 749 15.95 6.44 25.03
CA ALA A 749 16.97 6.87 24.07
C ALA A 749 16.99 8.40 23.94
N ILE A 750 15.80 9.00 23.75
CA ILE A 750 15.65 10.46 23.68
C ILE A 750 16.13 11.11 25.00
N GLY A 751 15.65 10.63 26.15
CA GLY A 751 15.94 11.23 27.46
C GLY A 751 17.44 11.21 27.78
N VAL A 752 18.11 10.08 27.64
CA VAL A 752 19.54 9.95 27.95
C VAL A 752 20.40 10.80 27.01
N SER A 753 20.11 10.76 25.71
CA SER A 753 20.84 11.54 24.70
C SER A 753 20.63 13.05 24.89
N ALA A 754 19.39 13.48 25.14
CA ALA A 754 19.08 14.90 25.36
C ALA A 754 19.71 15.43 26.65
N ILE A 755 19.70 14.65 27.74
CA ILE A 755 20.39 15.04 29.00
C ILE A 755 21.90 15.15 28.75
N PHE A 756 22.52 14.20 28.06
CA PHE A 756 23.95 14.26 27.78
C PHE A 756 24.30 15.53 26.97
N ILE A 757 23.58 15.82 25.88
CA ILE A 757 23.83 17.00 25.05
C ILE A 757 23.62 18.29 25.84
N THR A 758 22.55 18.35 26.64
CA THR A 758 22.25 19.51 27.49
C THR A 758 23.35 19.76 28.55
N LEU A 759 23.76 18.70 29.25
CA LEU A 759 24.82 18.81 30.27
C LEU A 759 26.18 19.21 29.67
N GLY A 760 26.53 18.64 28.49
CA GLY A 760 27.74 19.02 27.76
C GLY A 760 27.72 20.47 27.29
N SER A 761 26.56 20.98 26.84
CA SER A 761 26.38 22.39 26.48
C SER A 761 26.55 23.31 27.69
N ILE A 762 25.94 22.93 28.83
CA ILE A 762 26.10 23.67 30.09
C ILE A 762 27.57 23.68 30.56
N LEU A 763 28.26 22.53 30.46
CA LEU A 763 29.67 22.42 30.82
C LEU A 763 30.53 23.38 30.03
N ILE A 764 30.23 23.56 28.73
CA ILE A 764 30.95 24.50 27.84
C ILE A 764 30.59 25.97 28.21
N LEU A 765 29.30 26.32 28.26
CA LEU A 765 28.83 27.67 28.49
C LEU A 765 29.13 28.19 29.91
N GLU A 766 29.30 27.35 30.89
CA GLU A 766 29.71 27.70 32.26
C GLU A 766 31.22 27.54 32.49
N ASN A 767 31.97 27.18 31.46
CA ASN A 767 33.40 26.91 31.50
C ASN A 767 33.80 25.96 32.67
N ILE A 768 32.98 24.96 32.92
CA ILE A 768 33.22 24.00 34.01
C ILE A 768 34.52 23.21 33.76
N GLY A 769 35.40 23.21 34.73
CA GLY A 769 36.73 22.57 34.58
C GLY A 769 37.72 23.34 33.69
N GLY A 770 37.40 24.59 33.33
CA GLY A 770 38.30 25.43 32.53
C GLY A 770 38.47 25.00 31.06
N ILE A 771 37.58 24.10 30.55
CA ILE A 771 37.67 23.56 29.19
C ILE A 771 37.58 24.67 28.17
N THR A 772 36.61 25.55 28.29
CA THR A 772 36.36 26.66 27.37
C THR A 772 37.53 27.66 27.38
N SER A 773 38.00 28.03 28.56
CA SER A 773 39.17 28.90 28.72
C SER A 773 40.44 28.28 28.10
N TRP A 774 40.56 26.95 28.13
CA TRP A 774 41.69 26.25 27.57
C TRP A 774 41.72 26.20 26.04
N VAL A 775 40.53 26.29 25.40
CA VAL A 775 40.44 26.27 23.92
C VAL A 775 40.34 27.66 23.29
N ILE A 776 39.93 28.69 24.06
CA ILE A 776 39.88 30.08 23.56
C ILE A 776 41.31 30.60 23.38
N PRO A 777 41.65 31.11 22.15
CA PRO A 777 42.98 31.66 21.90
C PRO A 777 43.27 32.93 22.75
N ALA A 778 44.53 33.10 23.18
CA ALA A 778 44.99 34.33 23.78
C ALA A 778 44.88 35.47 22.77
N GLY A 779 44.03 36.51 23.09
CA GLY A 779 43.80 37.67 22.19
C GLY A 779 42.58 37.48 21.29
N CYS A 780 41.69 36.51 21.54
CA CYS A 780 40.40 36.38 20.90
C CYS A 780 39.60 37.72 20.97
N ALA A 781 39.12 38.21 19.81
CA ALA A 781 38.43 39.48 19.73
C ALA A 781 37.04 39.44 20.43
N ASP A 782 36.31 38.32 20.32
CA ASP A 782 35.04 38.06 20.96
C ASP A 782 35.00 36.67 21.61
N PRO A 783 35.45 36.54 22.88
CA PRO A 783 35.45 35.28 23.60
C PRO A 783 34.07 34.66 23.78
N LYS A 784 33.01 35.47 23.90
CA LYS A 784 31.64 34.99 24.06
C LYS A 784 31.08 34.36 22.78
N LEU A 785 31.35 34.99 21.65
CA LEU A 785 30.97 34.42 20.38
C LEU A 785 31.75 33.13 20.09
N TYR A 786 33.03 33.07 20.43
CA TYR A 786 33.86 31.86 20.31
C TYR A 786 33.30 30.73 21.18
N GLU A 787 32.90 30.98 22.41
CA GLU A 787 32.29 30.03 23.33
C GLU A 787 30.96 29.47 22.78
N LYS A 788 30.08 30.36 22.29
CA LYS A 788 28.83 29.96 21.63
C LYS A 788 29.10 29.10 20.38
N THR A 789 30.08 29.48 19.55
CA THR A 789 30.47 28.69 18.37
C THR A 789 31.01 27.33 18.75
N PHE A 790 31.82 27.24 19.79
CA PHE A 790 32.35 25.99 20.34
C PHE A 790 31.23 25.08 20.88
N MET A 791 30.26 25.67 21.63
CA MET A 791 29.10 24.94 22.09
C MET A 791 28.22 24.45 20.91
N PHE A 792 28.00 25.28 19.89
CA PHE A 792 27.26 24.90 18.69
C PHE A 792 27.94 23.75 17.91
N ALA A 793 29.29 23.79 17.82
CA ALA A 793 30.06 22.69 17.22
C ALA A 793 29.86 21.38 17.99
N PHE A 794 30.02 21.41 19.34
CA PHE A 794 29.78 20.25 20.18
C PHE A 794 28.36 19.70 20.01
N PHE A 795 27.35 20.58 20.04
CA PHE A 795 25.95 20.21 19.91
C PHE A 795 25.67 19.40 18.64
N ILE A 796 26.09 19.92 17.48
CA ILE A 796 25.82 19.26 16.20
C ILE A 796 26.64 17.97 16.05
N TYR A 797 27.93 17.97 16.44
CA TYR A 797 28.73 16.72 16.38
C TYR A 797 28.15 15.63 17.29
N ALA A 798 27.62 15.99 18.47
CA ALA A 798 26.95 15.05 19.34
C ALA A 798 25.70 14.43 18.69
N ILE A 799 24.91 15.25 17.97
CA ILE A 799 23.75 14.77 17.22
C ILE A 799 24.19 13.84 16.08
N ILE A 800 25.23 14.19 15.33
CA ILE A 800 25.75 13.34 14.23
C ILE A 800 26.24 11.99 14.80
N PHE A 801 27.00 11.98 15.88
CA PHE A 801 27.45 10.72 16.51
C PHE A 801 26.28 9.95 17.13
N ASN A 802 25.26 10.63 17.68
CA ASN A 802 24.06 9.99 18.18
C ASN A 802 23.23 9.32 17.06
N SER A 803 23.33 9.77 15.81
CA SER A 803 22.67 9.12 14.69
C SER A 803 23.09 7.65 14.53
N LEU A 804 24.36 7.32 14.84
CA LEU A 804 24.86 5.95 14.86
C LEU A 804 24.21 5.12 15.98
N ASN A 805 24.04 5.70 17.18
CA ASN A 805 23.31 5.08 18.28
C ASN A 805 21.85 4.78 17.92
N THR A 806 21.19 5.74 17.28
CA THR A 806 19.79 5.69 16.90
C THR A 806 19.54 4.64 15.81
N ARG A 807 20.49 4.48 14.88
CA ARG A 807 20.39 3.57 13.76
C ARG A 807 20.29 2.11 14.19
N SER A 808 21.02 1.67 15.20
CA SER A 808 21.06 0.28 15.66
C SER A 808 20.45 0.13 17.04
N GLU A 809 19.49 -0.79 17.21
CA GLU A 809 18.97 -1.18 18.53
C GLU A 809 19.97 -2.05 19.32
N LYS A 810 20.97 -2.63 18.63
CA LYS A 810 21.99 -3.52 19.19
C LYS A 810 23.28 -2.77 19.58
N PHE A 811 24.20 -3.49 20.23
CA PHE A 811 25.53 -2.97 20.59
C PHE A 811 26.40 -2.70 19.37
N ASN A 812 26.22 -3.46 18.26
CA ASN A 812 26.95 -3.23 17.02
C ASN A 812 26.30 -2.06 16.25
N LEU A 813 26.87 -0.87 16.38
CA LEU A 813 26.37 0.35 15.73
C LEU A 813 26.56 0.34 14.21
N PHE A 814 27.49 -0.49 13.73
CA PHE A 814 27.82 -0.61 12.30
C PHE A 814 27.11 -1.79 11.61
N GLU A 815 26.18 -2.46 12.30
CA GLU A 815 25.38 -3.53 11.72
C GLU A 815 24.71 -3.05 10.42
N HIS A 816 24.92 -3.76 9.30
CA HIS A 816 24.34 -3.45 7.98
C HIS A 816 24.58 -2.01 7.46
N ILE A 817 25.62 -1.29 7.94
CA ILE A 817 25.87 0.09 7.50
C ILE A 817 26.24 0.17 6.01
N GLY A 818 26.90 -0.86 5.47
CA GLY A 818 27.25 -0.95 4.05
C GLY A 818 26.07 -1.11 3.11
N GLU A 819 24.91 -1.57 3.62
CA GLU A 819 23.67 -1.71 2.87
C GLU A 819 22.91 -0.38 2.78
N ASN A 820 23.07 0.53 3.77
CA ASN A 820 22.52 1.88 3.76
C ASN A 820 23.58 2.92 3.35
N LYS A 821 23.93 2.94 2.07
CA LYS A 821 24.89 3.92 1.52
C LYS A 821 24.41 5.37 1.67
N ASN A 822 23.12 5.59 1.61
CA ASN A 822 22.51 6.91 1.77
C ASN A 822 22.76 7.45 3.18
N PHE A 823 22.67 6.63 4.23
CA PHE A 823 22.98 7.06 5.59
C PHE A 823 24.43 7.56 5.71
N VAL A 824 25.39 6.81 5.21
CA VAL A 824 26.82 7.17 5.28
C VAL A 824 27.08 8.46 4.50
N LEU A 825 26.55 8.56 3.28
CA LEU A 825 26.74 9.73 2.42
C LEU A 825 26.12 10.99 3.03
N VAL A 826 24.87 10.89 3.50
CA VAL A 826 24.14 12.03 4.04
C VAL A 826 24.71 12.49 5.37
N MET A 827 25.00 11.57 6.31
CA MET A 827 25.62 11.94 7.60
C MET A 827 27.03 12.51 7.40
N GLY A 828 27.78 11.96 6.45
CA GLY A 828 29.07 12.53 6.03
C GLY A 828 28.92 13.94 5.43
N ALA A 829 27.92 14.16 4.58
CA ALA A 829 27.65 15.49 4.02
C ALA A 829 27.25 16.50 5.11
N ILE A 830 26.38 16.10 6.05
CA ILE A 830 25.99 16.97 7.19
C ILE A 830 27.25 17.33 8.01
N PHE A 831 28.13 16.35 8.28
CA PHE A 831 29.37 16.60 9.02
C PHE A 831 30.27 17.62 8.31
N VAL A 832 30.47 17.49 7.00
CA VAL A 832 31.28 18.43 6.20
C VAL A 832 30.63 19.80 6.14
N LEU A 833 29.32 19.87 5.83
CA LEU A 833 28.58 21.13 5.76
C LEU A 833 28.59 21.86 7.12
N GLN A 834 28.42 21.13 8.21
CA GLN A 834 28.50 21.70 9.57
C GLN A 834 29.87 22.32 9.85
N THR A 835 30.95 21.60 9.49
CA THR A 835 32.30 22.14 9.68
C THR A 835 32.51 23.41 8.85
N ILE A 836 32.03 23.42 7.60
CA ILE A 836 32.04 24.63 6.76
C ILE A 836 31.26 25.79 7.39
N ILE A 837 30.04 25.53 7.91
CA ILE A 837 29.21 26.55 8.58
C ILE A 837 29.92 27.14 9.81
N ILE A 838 30.56 26.31 10.61
CA ILE A 838 31.33 26.76 11.78
C ILE A 838 32.47 27.68 11.35
N GLU A 839 33.20 27.31 10.30
CA GLU A 839 34.42 28.01 9.90
C GLU A 839 34.16 29.30 9.11
N ILE A 840 33.13 29.33 8.24
CA ILE A 840 32.88 30.44 7.31
C ILE A 840 31.50 31.07 7.42
N GLY A 841 30.64 30.57 8.30
CA GLY A 841 29.27 31.06 8.46
C GLY A 841 29.19 32.50 8.98
N GLY A 842 30.17 32.94 9.77
CA GLY A 842 30.34 34.32 10.18
C GLY A 842 29.07 34.96 10.76
N LYS A 843 28.77 36.22 10.33
CA LYS A 843 27.61 36.95 10.84
C LYS A 843 26.27 36.31 10.51
N VAL A 844 26.14 35.58 9.41
CA VAL A 844 24.87 34.92 9.02
C VAL A 844 24.50 33.85 10.00
N PHE A 845 25.41 32.97 10.36
CA PHE A 845 25.19 31.87 11.31
C PHE A 845 25.56 32.25 12.75
N ASN A 846 25.96 33.51 12.99
CA ASN A 846 26.47 33.95 14.29
C ASN A 846 27.57 33.04 14.84
N THR A 847 28.60 32.76 13.98
CA THR A 847 29.75 31.93 14.26
C THR A 847 31.05 32.68 14.08
N THR A 848 32.14 32.21 14.67
CA THR A 848 33.49 32.68 14.45
C THR A 848 34.42 31.50 14.17
N LEU A 849 35.52 31.75 13.47
CA LEU A 849 36.52 30.74 13.14
C LEU A 849 37.04 30.08 14.42
N LEU A 850 36.94 28.75 14.49
CA LEU A 850 37.47 27.96 15.59
C LEU A 850 38.88 27.46 15.25
N GLU A 851 39.80 27.52 16.20
CA GLU A 851 41.09 26.83 16.03
C GLU A 851 40.89 25.29 15.91
N PRO A 852 41.76 24.59 15.17
CA PRO A 852 41.69 23.14 15.02
C PRO A 852 41.63 22.38 16.37
N LYS A 853 42.25 22.96 17.40
CA LYS A 853 42.20 22.44 18.76
C LYS A 853 40.77 22.43 19.32
N ALA A 854 40.07 23.55 19.14
CA ALA A 854 38.69 23.67 19.63
C ALA A 854 37.72 22.72 18.86
N LEU A 855 37.88 22.61 17.55
CA LEU A 855 37.13 21.64 16.73
C LEU A 855 37.39 20.21 17.20
N LEU A 856 38.65 19.84 17.41
CA LEU A 856 38.99 18.49 17.89
C LEU A 856 38.39 18.21 19.26
N VAL A 857 38.49 19.15 20.20
CA VAL A 857 37.92 19.01 21.54
C VAL A 857 36.41 18.87 21.49
N SER A 858 35.70 19.67 20.66
CA SER A 858 34.27 19.54 20.51
C SER A 858 33.85 18.17 19.97
N MET A 859 34.58 17.61 19.00
CA MET A 859 34.35 16.26 18.47
C MET A 859 34.62 15.17 19.53
N VAL A 860 35.72 15.28 20.29
CA VAL A 860 36.05 14.33 21.35
C VAL A 860 34.98 14.32 22.44
N LEU A 861 34.53 15.49 22.90
CA LEU A 861 33.45 15.60 23.86
C LEU A 861 32.13 14.99 23.31
N ALA A 862 31.83 15.25 22.04
CA ALA A 862 30.63 14.76 21.37
C ALA A 862 30.60 13.23 21.22
N VAL A 863 31.75 12.59 20.92
CA VAL A 863 31.87 11.12 20.76
C VAL A 863 31.44 10.37 22.02
N PHE A 864 31.59 10.95 23.20
CA PHE A 864 31.16 10.30 24.46
C PHE A 864 29.68 9.97 24.53
N ILE A 865 28.84 10.52 23.66
CA ILE A 865 27.42 10.12 23.55
C ILE A 865 27.28 8.64 23.16
N ILE A 866 28.26 8.07 22.44
CA ILE A 866 28.27 6.66 22.03
C ILE A 866 28.35 5.72 23.24
N PRO A 867 29.39 5.76 24.09
CA PRO A 867 29.42 4.88 25.26
C PRO A 867 28.29 5.13 26.25
N VAL A 868 27.76 6.35 26.37
CA VAL A 868 26.61 6.65 27.22
C VAL A 868 25.38 5.90 26.75
N ASP A 869 25.08 5.89 25.43
CA ASP A 869 23.94 5.14 24.89
C ASP A 869 24.16 3.61 24.95
N LEU A 870 25.40 3.14 24.76
CA LEU A 870 25.70 1.71 24.91
C LEU A 870 25.42 1.23 26.36
N ILE A 871 25.74 2.05 27.37
CA ILE A 871 25.39 1.76 28.78
C ILE A 871 23.87 1.72 28.94
N ARG A 872 23.13 2.69 28.37
CA ARG A 872 21.67 2.68 28.36
C ARG A 872 21.12 1.37 27.75
N LYS A 873 21.64 0.97 26.58
CA LYS A 873 21.24 -0.29 25.90
C LYS A 873 21.50 -1.51 26.79
N ALA A 874 22.65 -1.53 27.50
CA ALA A 874 22.97 -2.61 28.42
C ALA A 874 22.02 -2.70 29.63
N ILE A 875 21.53 -1.56 30.10
CA ILE A 875 20.53 -1.51 31.20
C ILE A 875 19.15 -1.96 30.70
N MET A 876 18.76 -1.54 29.49
CA MET A 876 17.45 -1.87 28.92
C MET A 876 17.34 -3.32 28.40
N SER A 877 18.46 -3.99 28.13
CA SER A 877 18.49 -5.39 27.69
C SER A 877 18.37 -6.40 28.84
N ARG A 878 18.44 -5.93 30.11
CA ARG A 878 18.20 -6.71 31.32
C ARG A 878 16.74 -6.66 31.71
#